data_42d2c72952ebc07aa9178632138b4792
#
_entry.id   42d2c72952ebc07aa9178632138b4792
#
_cell.length_a   1.000
_cell.length_b   1.000
_cell.length_c   1.000
_cell.angle_alpha   90.00
_cell.angle_beta   90.00
_cell.angle_gamma   90.00
#
_symmetry.space_group_name_H-M   'P 1'
#
loop_
_entity.id
_entity.type
_entity.pdbx_description
1 polymer ?
#
loop_
_entity_poly.entity_id
_entity_poly.type
_entity_poly.pdbx_seq_one_letter_code
_entity_poly.pdbx_strand_id
1 'polypeptide(L)'
;MIPFLAITGRPTEAEVRAKVAAIQVQGIESFLIYARSGLELEYMGEAWLKLNEWFCDEAERRGMKVWLYDEYNWPSGTCKGRVPNENDAWRYAEYGVYRNPDGSFRWTSALAPAGWVNVCEPAAVARFIELTHEVYAKRLDRWFKNKTILGIFTDEPGHPTRVTFPEGKPLVSFRKYAGLEDEYRAATGRELKTDVEKWLATKEGDVWSVYLGLMGTRFRSAYFDQLRAWCDAHGILLTGHMISENDIYGSARCNGNPILCLRGESLPGMDEIGTAYDATPGARPAIEWVTYNVARQAVLHRGHGGLAELYACGPANHVPATLRNVMWQCAFHGIDHYITCMDVMDERGLVEKHGYFAPAGPVHPWYEKHAHVLADEARVAAAWARKTVAEREVAVRYPNRLAAQLAMAGRKGVTGPDLYGLLKTLELNQFTCRLVDEDESTDLPLVFACLMGGRFAEERTGKRALTAADALALCRDRLPATFRVLEQNGTPATNLLVRTYTDGSSAVLNLQPFSDRMLVAERNGTRTPFTLPARGVMLFDAVAQERNPPVPSSITSLANVDWDLTLSAPNIRRVNFDETKNGTLTVAAPLKDVRLVTRDCAMSYAVTSSGRPIGLNEQPAKGDTVIRHVAEPYAFEMDGAKVESPEPCTSLRPCYDPLYRQTVPFALAAGEHRFAITSGEADKNFFLPALFLAGDFAVFNDVLMPRSTGKVKLGPLAMFGLADFTGTATWSAEVAVPNTARTRLRLATGGRLTQVKLAGRDLGVRAWAPFEWDIPADLAGKKALLEISVSTSVQPMFGDPAAGTWDMRFWNAVSGPDGPCGLLAADWLEQAASAPLKEIW
;
A
#
# COMPACT_ATOMS: atom_id res chain seq x y z
N MET A 1 3.27 -12.57 3.98
CA MET A 1 2.47 -11.83 2.97
C MET A 1 1.07 -12.42 2.95
N ILE A 2 0.04 -11.57 2.95
CA ILE A 2 -1.37 -11.95 3.08
C ILE A 2 -2.14 -11.20 1.98
N PRO A 3 -2.46 -11.81 0.84
CA PRO A 3 -3.29 -11.16 -0.16
C PRO A 3 -4.63 -10.71 0.41
N PHE A 4 -4.97 -9.45 0.19
CA PHE A 4 -6.28 -8.90 0.50
C PHE A 4 -7.22 -9.28 -0.64
N LEU A 5 -7.92 -10.41 -0.48
CA LEU A 5 -8.72 -11.01 -1.54
C LEU A 5 -10.12 -10.41 -1.56
N ALA A 6 -10.33 -9.46 -2.45
CA ALA A 6 -11.61 -8.82 -2.65
C ALA A 6 -12.58 -9.76 -3.37
N ILE A 7 -13.72 -10.04 -2.74
CA ILE A 7 -14.77 -10.88 -3.31
C ILE A 7 -15.82 -10.00 -3.96
N THR A 8 -15.98 -10.18 -5.27
CA THR A 8 -16.96 -9.50 -6.10
C THR A 8 -17.67 -10.51 -6.99
N GLY A 9 -18.75 -10.14 -7.66
CA GLY A 9 -19.55 -11.05 -8.47
C GLY A 9 -20.20 -12.17 -7.66
N ARG A 10 -20.27 -13.33 -8.27
CA ARG A 10 -20.82 -14.58 -7.68
C ARG A 10 -19.87 -15.74 -7.98
N PRO A 11 -18.74 -15.86 -7.27
CA PRO A 11 -17.79 -16.93 -7.51
C PRO A 11 -18.40 -18.32 -7.24
N THR A 12 -17.99 -19.27 -8.08
CA THR A 12 -18.31 -20.68 -7.93
C THR A 12 -17.30 -21.40 -7.02
N GLU A 13 -17.65 -22.58 -6.53
CA GLU A 13 -16.74 -23.40 -5.73
C GLU A 13 -15.45 -23.74 -6.50
N ALA A 14 -15.56 -24.02 -7.80
CA ALA A 14 -14.39 -24.35 -8.63
C ALA A 14 -13.43 -23.17 -8.74
N GLU A 15 -13.96 -21.96 -8.92
CA GLU A 15 -13.15 -20.72 -8.98
C GLU A 15 -12.47 -20.42 -7.65
N VAL A 16 -13.19 -20.61 -6.53
CA VAL A 16 -12.61 -20.48 -5.19
C VAL A 16 -11.42 -21.42 -4.99
N ARG A 17 -11.61 -22.73 -5.31
CA ARG A 17 -10.56 -23.73 -5.19
C ARG A 17 -9.35 -23.41 -6.09
N ALA A 18 -9.59 -22.97 -7.31
CA ALA A 18 -8.55 -22.56 -8.24
C ALA A 18 -7.76 -21.34 -7.72
N LYS A 19 -8.44 -20.33 -7.16
CA LYS A 19 -7.81 -19.13 -6.60
C LYS A 19 -6.92 -19.47 -5.40
N VAL A 20 -7.41 -20.27 -4.45
CA VAL A 20 -6.60 -20.68 -3.29
C VAL A 20 -5.37 -21.51 -3.74
N ALA A 21 -5.55 -22.39 -4.75
CA ALA A 21 -4.43 -23.11 -5.34
C ALA A 21 -3.38 -22.19 -5.95
N ALA A 22 -3.81 -21.18 -6.71
CA ALA A 22 -2.92 -20.20 -7.33
C ALA A 22 -2.12 -19.39 -6.30
N ILE A 23 -2.77 -18.97 -5.19
CA ILE A 23 -2.11 -18.29 -4.08
C ILE A 23 -1.03 -19.19 -3.44
N GLN A 24 -1.34 -20.46 -3.19
CA GLN A 24 -0.39 -21.40 -2.57
C GLN A 24 0.85 -21.65 -3.46
N VAL A 25 0.66 -21.81 -4.77
CA VAL A 25 1.78 -22.04 -5.71
C VAL A 25 2.81 -20.90 -5.67
N GLN A 26 2.37 -19.71 -5.27
CA GLN A 26 3.24 -18.56 -5.09
C GLN A 26 3.96 -18.53 -3.74
N GLY A 27 3.91 -19.60 -2.95
CA GLY A 27 4.56 -19.68 -1.64
C GLY A 27 3.87 -18.83 -0.56
N ILE A 28 2.64 -18.41 -0.78
CA ILE A 28 1.83 -17.64 0.17
C ILE A 28 1.03 -18.60 1.03
N GLU A 29 1.07 -18.40 2.35
CA GLU A 29 0.55 -19.34 3.33
C GLU A 29 -0.82 -18.92 3.92
N SER A 30 -1.23 -17.68 3.68
CA SER A 30 -2.52 -17.17 4.17
C SER A 30 -3.08 -16.09 3.25
N PHE A 31 -4.38 -15.87 3.37
CA PHE A 31 -5.10 -14.80 2.65
C PHE A 31 -6.26 -14.26 3.50
N LEU A 32 -6.74 -13.07 3.15
CA LEU A 32 -7.85 -12.41 3.81
C LEU A 32 -9.05 -12.33 2.87
N ILE A 33 -10.22 -12.80 3.32
CA ILE A 33 -11.47 -12.78 2.55
C ILE A 33 -12.21 -11.47 2.83
N TYR A 34 -12.43 -10.66 1.79
CA TYR A 34 -12.98 -9.33 1.90
C TYR A 34 -14.21 -9.14 1.01
N ALA A 35 -15.37 -8.90 1.60
CA ALA A 35 -16.59 -8.57 0.86
C ALA A 35 -16.51 -7.15 0.28
N ARG A 36 -16.48 -7.01 -1.05
CA ARG A 36 -16.26 -5.72 -1.72
C ARG A 36 -17.48 -5.32 -2.57
N SER A 37 -17.56 -4.03 -2.91
CA SER A 37 -18.51 -3.51 -3.90
C SER A 37 -18.49 -4.34 -5.17
N GLY A 38 -19.65 -4.68 -5.70
CA GLY A 38 -19.79 -5.62 -6.80
C GLY A 38 -20.05 -7.07 -6.37
N LEU A 39 -20.04 -7.37 -5.08
CA LEU A 39 -20.52 -8.66 -4.58
C LEU A 39 -21.99 -8.84 -4.90
N GLU A 40 -22.31 -9.90 -5.64
CA GLU A 40 -23.69 -10.24 -6.03
C GLU A 40 -24.40 -11.18 -5.05
N LEU A 41 -23.76 -11.45 -3.93
CA LEU A 41 -24.31 -12.24 -2.85
C LEU A 41 -24.84 -11.32 -1.73
N GLU A 42 -25.88 -11.75 -1.04
CA GLU A 42 -26.29 -11.06 0.19
C GLU A 42 -25.19 -11.20 1.23
N TYR A 43 -24.62 -10.06 1.69
CA TYR A 43 -23.61 -10.06 2.73
C TYR A 43 -24.18 -10.62 4.04
N MET A 44 -23.44 -11.54 4.66
CA MET A 44 -23.85 -12.36 5.82
C MET A 44 -25.08 -13.25 5.57
N GLY A 45 -25.51 -13.40 4.30
CA GLY A 45 -26.53 -14.37 3.91
C GLY A 45 -25.95 -15.77 3.64
N GLU A 46 -26.84 -16.75 3.40
CA GLU A 46 -26.48 -18.16 3.24
C GLU A 46 -25.42 -18.40 2.14
N ALA A 47 -25.56 -17.73 0.99
CA ALA A 47 -24.64 -17.90 -0.13
C ALA A 47 -23.24 -17.31 0.17
N TRP A 48 -23.15 -16.19 0.87
CA TRP A 48 -21.90 -15.61 1.36
C TRP A 48 -21.20 -16.54 2.36
N LEU A 49 -21.94 -17.08 3.30
CA LEU A 49 -21.39 -17.99 4.30
C LEU A 49 -20.91 -19.29 3.64
N LYS A 50 -21.66 -19.80 2.65
CA LYS A 50 -21.25 -20.99 1.88
C LYS A 50 -19.97 -20.75 1.10
N LEU A 51 -19.81 -19.57 0.50
CA LEU A 51 -18.57 -19.19 -0.18
C LEU A 51 -17.38 -19.19 0.81
N ASN A 52 -17.55 -18.64 2.01
CA ASN A 52 -16.51 -18.67 3.04
C ASN A 52 -16.16 -20.09 3.48
N GLU A 53 -17.15 -21.01 3.55
CA GLU A 53 -16.86 -22.44 3.78
C GLU A 53 -15.94 -23.02 2.70
N TRP A 54 -16.19 -22.75 1.42
CA TRP A 54 -15.32 -23.23 0.33
C TRP A 54 -13.90 -22.75 0.46
N PHE A 55 -13.70 -21.47 0.83
CA PHE A 55 -12.37 -20.93 1.10
C PHE A 55 -11.68 -21.62 2.27
N CYS A 56 -12.40 -21.80 3.37
CA CYS A 56 -11.86 -22.45 4.57
C CYS A 56 -11.55 -23.94 4.34
N ASP A 57 -12.42 -24.65 3.61
CA ASP A 57 -12.22 -26.05 3.22
C ASP A 57 -10.94 -26.22 2.38
N GLU A 58 -10.81 -25.40 1.35
CA GLU A 58 -9.65 -25.48 0.46
C GLU A 58 -8.37 -25.04 1.17
N ALA A 59 -8.43 -24.02 2.01
CA ALA A 59 -7.30 -23.58 2.83
C ALA A 59 -6.85 -24.69 3.79
N GLU A 60 -7.78 -25.34 4.51
CA GLU A 60 -7.47 -26.45 5.40
C GLU A 60 -6.83 -27.63 4.64
N ARG A 61 -7.42 -28.00 3.49
CA ARG A 61 -6.89 -29.07 2.64
C ARG A 61 -5.46 -28.82 2.17
N ARG A 62 -5.09 -27.55 2.02
CA ARG A 62 -3.76 -27.10 1.56
C ARG A 62 -2.81 -26.72 2.72
N GLY A 63 -3.25 -26.79 3.97
CA GLY A 63 -2.45 -26.34 5.11
C GLY A 63 -2.28 -24.81 5.20
N MET A 64 -3.12 -24.06 4.47
CA MET A 64 -3.12 -22.60 4.48
C MET A 64 -3.99 -22.04 5.60
N LYS A 65 -3.89 -20.74 5.82
CA LYS A 65 -4.62 -19.99 6.84
C LYS A 65 -5.51 -18.92 6.22
N VAL A 66 -6.59 -18.58 6.93
CA VAL A 66 -7.60 -17.62 6.52
C VAL A 66 -7.70 -16.50 7.55
N TRP A 67 -7.80 -15.28 7.06
CA TRP A 67 -8.26 -14.11 7.81
C TRP A 67 -9.65 -13.73 7.32
N LEU A 68 -10.52 -13.37 8.23
CA LEU A 68 -11.85 -12.85 7.89
C LEU A 68 -11.85 -11.33 7.97
N TYR A 69 -12.68 -10.71 7.16
CA TYR A 69 -12.97 -9.28 7.20
C TYR A 69 -14.37 -9.09 7.80
N ASP A 70 -14.52 -8.14 8.73
CA ASP A 70 -15.73 -8.04 9.53
C ASP A 70 -16.84 -7.17 8.89
N GLU A 71 -16.60 -6.58 7.71
CA GLU A 71 -17.52 -5.65 7.10
C GLU A 71 -17.77 -5.92 5.60
N TYR A 72 -18.70 -5.20 5.01
CA TYR A 72 -18.89 -5.03 3.57
C TYR A 72 -18.31 -3.69 3.15
N ASN A 73 -17.24 -3.70 2.35
CA ASN A 73 -16.39 -2.52 2.14
C ASN A 73 -15.77 -2.04 3.47
N TRP A 74 -15.54 -0.75 3.59
CA TRP A 74 -15.17 -0.05 4.81
C TRP A 74 -16.13 1.14 5.04
N PRO A 75 -16.16 1.81 6.21
CA PRO A 75 -15.49 1.45 7.46
C PRO A 75 -16.24 0.36 8.23
N SER A 76 -15.52 -0.36 9.08
CA SER A 76 -16.09 -1.42 9.92
C SER A 76 -17.04 -0.89 11.01
N GLY A 77 -17.98 -1.76 11.41
CA GLY A 77 -18.93 -1.50 12.51
C GLY A 77 -20.37 -1.39 12.05
N THR A 78 -20.65 -1.39 10.75
CA THR A 78 -22.00 -1.10 10.21
C THR A 78 -22.78 -2.36 9.82
N CYS A 79 -22.11 -3.45 9.50
CA CYS A 79 -22.70 -4.64 8.86
C CYS A 79 -23.50 -4.24 7.61
N LYS A 80 -22.84 -3.60 6.63
CA LYS A 80 -23.49 -3.04 5.43
C LYS A 80 -24.62 -2.07 5.79
N GLY A 81 -24.42 -1.25 6.83
CA GLY A 81 -25.38 -0.25 7.29
C GLY A 81 -26.56 -0.80 8.10
N ARG A 82 -26.64 -2.09 8.34
CA ARG A 82 -27.77 -2.68 9.09
C ARG A 82 -27.84 -2.15 10.53
N VAL A 83 -26.72 -2.15 11.23
CA VAL A 83 -26.64 -1.71 12.62
C VAL A 83 -27.22 -0.30 12.83
N PRO A 84 -26.72 0.74 12.17
CA PRO A 84 -27.24 2.09 12.39
C PRO A 84 -28.66 2.30 11.85
N ASN A 85 -29.17 1.43 10.97
CA ASN A 85 -30.53 1.52 10.44
C ASN A 85 -31.56 0.85 11.35
N GLU A 86 -31.16 -0.02 12.27
CA GLU A 86 -32.06 -0.63 13.26
C GLU A 86 -32.46 0.36 14.36
N ASN A 87 -31.59 1.30 14.71
CA ASN A 87 -31.85 2.25 15.81
C ASN A 87 -31.11 3.57 15.58
N ASP A 88 -31.83 4.68 15.51
CA ASP A 88 -31.27 6.02 15.33
C ASP A 88 -30.30 6.41 16.48
N ALA A 89 -30.43 5.85 17.68
CA ALA A 89 -29.49 6.08 18.78
C ALA A 89 -28.10 5.47 18.50
N TRP A 90 -28.00 4.54 17.58
CA TRP A 90 -26.74 3.89 17.17
C TRP A 90 -26.06 4.58 15.99
N ARG A 91 -26.75 5.58 15.39
CA ARG A 91 -26.16 6.34 14.28
C ARG A 91 -25.13 7.34 14.78
N TYR A 92 -24.13 7.58 13.93
CA TYR A 92 -23.18 8.66 14.16
C TYR A 92 -23.93 9.98 14.34
N ALA A 93 -23.60 10.73 15.37
CA ALA A 93 -24.23 11.98 15.72
C ALA A 93 -23.20 13.02 16.14
N GLU A 94 -23.50 14.28 15.89
CA GLU A 94 -22.69 15.39 16.38
C GLU A 94 -23.56 16.41 17.13
N TYR A 95 -22.97 17.03 18.14
CA TYR A 95 -23.40 18.31 18.64
C TYR A 95 -22.97 19.42 17.69
N GLY A 96 -23.85 20.41 17.50
CA GLY A 96 -23.56 21.67 16.84
C GLY A 96 -23.87 22.85 17.77
N VAL A 97 -22.93 23.82 17.86
CA VAL A 97 -23.12 25.01 18.70
C VAL A 97 -23.16 26.25 17.82
N TYR A 98 -24.17 27.06 18.00
CA TYR A 98 -24.42 28.32 17.30
C TYR A 98 -24.42 29.51 18.23
N ARG A 99 -24.21 30.71 17.71
CA ARG A 99 -24.36 31.96 18.46
C ARG A 99 -25.67 32.62 18.05
N ASN A 100 -26.50 32.93 19.01
CA ASN A 100 -27.73 33.72 18.80
C ASN A 100 -27.41 35.19 18.61
N PRO A 101 -28.37 35.99 18.05
CA PRO A 101 -28.19 37.44 17.90
C PRO A 101 -27.93 38.21 19.21
N ASP A 102 -28.42 37.72 20.34
CA ASP A 102 -28.20 38.29 21.68
C ASP A 102 -26.84 37.88 22.28
N GLY A 103 -26.03 37.08 21.54
CA GLY A 103 -24.72 36.66 21.99
C GLY A 103 -24.70 35.36 22.81
N SER A 104 -25.87 34.83 23.19
CA SER A 104 -25.98 33.54 23.87
C SER A 104 -25.66 32.36 22.93
N PHE A 105 -25.40 31.18 23.49
CA PHE A 105 -25.12 29.98 22.70
C PHE A 105 -26.37 29.09 22.64
N ARG A 106 -26.57 28.49 21.45
CA ARG A 106 -27.63 27.52 21.22
C ARG A 106 -27.03 26.20 20.76
N TRP A 107 -27.49 25.12 21.38
CA TRP A 107 -27.04 23.77 21.11
C TRP A 107 -28.09 23.03 20.30
N THR A 108 -27.62 22.24 19.35
CA THR A 108 -28.42 21.30 18.57
C THR A 108 -27.64 20.01 18.41
N SER A 109 -28.28 18.97 17.90
CA SER A 109 -27.62 17.76 17.50
C SER A 109 -28.19 17.29 16.16
N ALA A 110 -27.35 16.74 15.33
CA ALA A 110 -27.74 16.17 14.04
C ALA A 110 -27.15 14.78 13.87
N LEU A 111 -27.91 13.93 13.17
CA LEU A 111 -27.48 12.58 12.80
C LEU A 111 -26.77 12.60 11.46
N ALA A 112 -25.82 11.72 11.28
CA ALA A 112 -25.22 11.40 10.00
C ALA A 112 -26.28 10.83 9.03
N PRO A 113 -26.02 10.76 7.73
CA PRO A 113 -26.82 9.95 6.80
C PRO A 113 -27.01 8.51 7.30
N ALA A 114 -28.04 7.84 6.82
CA ALA A 114 -28.25 6.43 7.13
C ALA A 114 -27.02 5.59 6.75
N GLY A 115 -26.73 4.57 7.52
CA GLY A 115 -25.59 3.68 7.28
C GLY A 115 -24.33 3.98 8.10
N TRP A 116 -24.25 5.14 8.77
CA TRP A 116 -23.07 5.51 9.57
C TRP A 116 -23.28 5.24 11.06
N VAL A 117 -22.50 4.32 11.62
CA VAL A 117 -22.60 3.88 13.01
C VAL A 117 -21.79 4.79 13.95
N ASN A 118 -22.25 4.93 15.17
CA ASN A 118 -21.48 5.52 16.26
C ASN A 118 -20.75 4.42 17.04
N VAL A 119 -19.48 4.24 16.75
CA VAL A 119 -18.62 3.23 17.40
C VAL A 119 -18.37 3.49 18.89
N CYS A 120 -18.78 4.65 19.41
CA CYS A 120 -18.77 4.96 20.84
C CYS A 120 -20.04 4.49 21.58
N GLU A 121 -20.96 3.81 20.88
CA GLU A 121 -22.16 3.24 21.49
C GLU A 121 -21.99 1.72 21.68
N PRO A 122 -21.81 1.22 22.92
CA PRO A 122 -21.52 -0.19 23.17
C PRO A 122 -22.61 -1.13 22.65
N ALA A 123 -23.88 -0.72 22.71
CA ALA A 123 -24.99 -1.53 22.21
C ALA A 123 -24.97 -1.67 20.68
N ALA A 124 -24.52 -0.64 19.96
CA ALA A 124 -24.34 -0.72 18.50
C ALA A 124 -23.22 -1.71 18.13
N VAL A 125 -22.11 -1.68 18.85
CA VAL A 125 -20.99 -2.60 18.63
C VAL A 125 -21.37 -4.03 19.02
N ALA A 126 -22.07 -4.23 20.12
CA ALA A 126 -22.61 -5.55 20.47
C ALA A 126 -23.51 -6.11 19.36
N ARG A 127 -24.37 -5.24 18.78
CA ARG A 127 -25.22 -5.65 17.66
C ARG A 127 -24.41 -5.96 16.40
N PHE A 128 -23.35 -5.21 16.13
CA PHE A 128 -22.43 -5.51 15.06
C PHE A 128 -21.79 -6.90 15.22
N ILE A 129 -21.32 -7.23 16.41
CA ILE A 129 -20.77 -8.56 16.74
C ILE A 129 -21.82 -9.64 16.49
N GLU A 130 -23.07 -9.45 16.92
CA GLU A 130 -24.16 -10.41 16.69
C GLU A 130 -24.43 -10.65 15.20
N LEU A 131 -24.41 -9.60 14.37
CA LEU A 131 -24.74 -9.67 12.95
C LEU A 131 -23.60 -10.19 12.07
N THR A 132 -22.37 -10.15 12.56
CA THR A 132 -21.17 -10.52 11.79
C THR A 132 -20.38 -11.65 12.47
N HIS A 133 -19.72 -11.37 13.56
CA HIS A 133 -18.80 -12.27 14.26
C HIS A 133 -19.47 -13.55 14.75
N GLU A 134 -20.62 -13.44 15.41
CA GLU A 134 -21.41 -14.60 15.87
C GLU A 134 -21.92 -15.45 14.70
N VAL A 135 -22.29 -14.81 13.61
CA VAL A 135 -22.74 -15.50 12.39
C VAL A 135 -21.60 -16.29 11.78
N TYR A 136 -20.41 -15.69 11.68
CA TYR A 136 -19.22 -16.40 11.25
C TYR A 136 -18.85 -17.55 12.20
N ALA A 137 -18.82 -17.31 13.52
CA ALA A 137 -18.47 -18.33 14.49
C ALA A 137 -19.42 -19.53 14.43
N LYS A 138 -20.74 -19.29 14.35
CA LYS A 138 -21.73 -20.35 14.22
C LYS A 138 -21.59 -21.17 12.95
N ARG A 139 -21.27 -20.52 11.83
CA ARG A 139 -21.16 -21.18 10.51
C ARG A 139 -19.81 -21.84 10.30
N LEU A 140 -18.74 -21.21 10.75
CA LEU A 140 -17.36 -21.62 10.48
C LEU A 140 -16.67 -22.24 11.72
N ASP A 141 -17.44 -22.69 12.72
CA ASP A 141 -16.99 -23.21 14.02
C ASP A 141 -15.82 -24.20 13.93
N ARG A 142 -15.87 -25.11 12.97
CA ARG A 142 -14.82 -26.11 12.73
C ARG A 142 -13.47 -25.45 12.48
N TRP A 143 -13.43 -24.40 11.65
CA TRP A 143 -12.19 -23.74 11.23
C TRP A 143 -11.67 -22.72 12.24
N PHE A 144 -12.54 -22.22 13.11
CA PHE A 144 -12.11 -21.52 14.32
C PHE A 144 -11.39 -22.49 15.26
N LYS A 145 -11.97 -23.67 15.53
CA LYS A 145 -11.42 -24.66 16.45
C LYS A 145 -10.09 -25.25 15.98
N ASN A 146 -9.97 -25.57 14.72
CA ASN A 146 -8.76 -26.17 14.14
C ASN A 146 -7.69 -25.16 13.72
N LYS A 147 -7.93 -23.86 13.97
CA LYS A 147 -7.01 -22.77 13.66
C LYS A 147 -6.69 -22.61 12.17
N THR A 148 -7.60 -22.99 11.29
CA THR A 148 -7.54 -22.57 9.87
C THR A 148 -7.84 -21.09 9.77
N ILE A 149 -8.82 -20.57 10.51
CA ILE A 149 -9.07 -19.14 10.69
C ILE A 149 -8.15 -18.63 11.79
N LEU A 150 -7.29 -17.64 11.46
CA LEU A 150 -6.34 -17.04 12.39
C LEU A 150 -6.91 -15.83 13.13
N GLY A 151 -7.72 -15.04 12.46
CA GLY A 151 -8.21 -13.80 13.03
C GLY A 151 -9.24 -13.10 12.17
N ILE A 152 -9.67 -11.96 12.68
CA ILE A 152 -10.60 -11.02 12.03
C ILE A 152 -9.92 -9.66 11.90
N PHE A 153 -10.08 -9.05 10.73
CA PHE A 153 -9.59 -7.72 10.40
C PHE A 153 -10.75 -6.73 10.45
N THR A 154 -10.53 -5.63 11.16
CA THR A 154 -11.44 -4.49 11.28
C THR A 154 -10.82 -3.26 10.62
N ASP A 155 -11.57 -2.58 9.76
CA ASP A 155 -11.05 -1.57 8.84
C ASP A 155 -11.60 -0.19 9.20
N GLU A 156 -10.70 0.74 9.56
CA GLU A 156 -10.97 2.15 9.84
C GLU A 156 -12.27 2.42 10.65
N PRO A 157 -12.55 1.72 11.74
CA PRO A 157 -13.75 1.96 12.53
C PRO A 157 -13.76 3.41 13.02
N GLY A 158 -14.94 4.02 13.07
CA GLY A 158 -15.06 5.42 13.49
C GLY A 158 -14.72 6.45 12.43
N HIS A 159 -14.61 6.03 11.18
CA HIS A 159 -14.43 6.92 10.04
C HIS A 159 -15.37 8.14 10.14
N PRO A 160 -14.85 9.38 9.99
CA PRO A 160 -15.68 10.57 10.08
C PRO A 160 -16.63 10.66 8.89
N THR A 161 -17.86 11.04 9.16
CA THR A 161 -18.82 11.35 8.12
C THR A 161 -19.28 12.79 8.22
N ARG A 162 -19.75 13.31 7.10
CA ARG A 162 -20.27 14.67 7.07
C ARG A 162 -21.68 14.70 7.65
N VAL A 163 -21.83 15.30 8.83
CA VAL A 163 -23.14 15.61 9.39
C VAL A 163 -23.65 16.93 8.81
N THR A 164 -24.87 16.91 8.29
CA THR A 164 -25.53 18.11 7.78
C THR A 164 -26.46 18.67 8.85
N PHE A 165 -26.19 19.90 9.27
CA PHE A 165 -27.04 20.61 10.22
C PHE A 165 -28.09 21.43 9.45
N PRO A 166 -29.37 21.33 9.81
CA PRO A 166 -30.46 22.07 9.12
C PRO A 166 -30.29 23.58 9.09
N GLU A 167 -29.63 24.10 10.10
CA GLU A 167 -29.41 25.54 10.30
C GLU A 167 -28.08 26.05 9.73
N GLY A 168 -27.44 25.26 8.88
CA GLY A 168 -26.15 25.58 8.30
C GLY A 168 -24.96 25.19 9.20
N LYS A 169 -23.79 25.72 8.89
CA LYS A 169 -22.53 25.35 9.56
C LYS A 169 -22.48 25.92 10.98
N PRO A 170 -22.35 25.08 12.02
CA PRO A 170 -22.15 25.53 13.40
C PRO A 170 -20.76 26.17 13.62
N LEU A 171 -20.61 26.91 14.73
CA LEU A 171 -19.31 27.43 15.18
C LEU A 171 -18.31 26.32 15.49
N VAL A 172 -18.83 25.23 16.08
CA VAL A 172 -18.10 24.00 16.34
C VAL A 172 -19.07 22.83 16.27
N SER A 173 -18.62 21.71 15.73
CA SER A 173 -19.31 20.43 15.83
C SER A 173 -18.35 19.34 16.30
N PHE A 174 -18.89 18.36 17.03
CA PHE A 174 -18.11 17.25 17.56
C PHE A 174 -19.03 16.05 17.88
N ARG A 175 -18.45 14.86 17.88
CA ARG A 175 -19.17 13.60 18.08
C ARG A 175 -19.93 13.60 19.40
N LYS A 176 -21.19 13.17 19.33
CA LYS A 176 -22.05 12.94 20.48
C LYS A 176 -22.19 11.43 20.70
N TYR A 177 -22.15 11.00 21.96
CA TYR A 177 -22.48 9.64 22.39
C TYR A 177 -23.21 9.65 23.71
N ALA A 178 -23.91 8.56 24.04
CA ALA A 178 -24.68 8.47 25.29
C ALA A 178 -23.78 8.49 26.52
N GLY A 179 -24.10 9.33 27.48
CA GLY A 179 -23.33 9.50 28.72
C GLY A 179 -22.17 10.48 28.65
N LEU A 180 -21.92 11.11 27.52
CA LEU A 180 -20.78 12.04 27.34
C LEU A 180 -20.74 13.17 28.39
N GLU A 181 -21.87 13.82 28.65
CA GLU A 181 -21.93 14.93 29.62
C GLU A 181 -21.66 14.43 31.05
N ASP A 182 -22.14 13.26 31.42
CA ASP A 182 -21.93 12.65 32.73
C ASP A 182 -20.47 12.20 32.92
N GLU A 183 -19.87 11.59 31.89
CA GLU A 183 -18.45 11.23 31.86
C GLU A 183 -17.57 12.48 31.99
N TYR A 184 -17.91 13.56 31.28
CA TYR A 184 -17.20 14.83 31.39
C TYR A 184 -17.26 15.44 32.77
N ARG A 185 -18.46 15.45 33.36
CA ARG A 185 -18.68 15.92 34.73
C ARG A 185 -17.92 15.07 35.74
N ALA A 186 -17.97 13.77 35.60
CA ALA A 186 -17.24 12.86 36.48
C ALA A 186 -15.71 13.06 36.41
N ALA A 187 -15.18 13.30 35.22
CA ALA A 187 -13.74 13.50 35.00
C ALA A 187 -13.24 14.89 35.49
N THR A 188 -14.08 15.93 35.43
CA THR A 188 -13.63 17.32 35.64
C THR A 188 -14.31 18.02 36.77
N GLY A 189 -15.47 17.55 37.25
CA GLY A 189 -16.35 18.33 38.15
C GLY A 189 -17.08 19.52 37.47
N ARG A 190 -16.97 19.64 36.15
CA ARG A 190 -17.48 20.76 35.35
C ARG A 190 -18.53 20.30 34.35
N GLU A 191 -19.31 21.23 33.82
CA GLU A 191 -20.30 20.97 32.80
C GLU A 191 -19.69 21.16 31.39
N LEU A 192 -19.81 20.15 30.53
CA LEU A 192 -19.29 20.17 29.15
C LEU A 192 -19.79 21.39 28.37
N LYS A 193 -21.09 21.68 28.45
CA LYS A 193 -21.70 22.82 27.73
C LYS A 193 -21.11 24.14 28.17
N THR A 194 -20.98 24.34 29.48
CA THR A 194 -20.38 25.55 30.03
C THR A 194 -18.95 25.75 29.58
N ASP A 195 -18.14 24.67 29.58
CA ASP A 195 -16.75 24.74 29.17
C ASP A 195 -16.59 24.98 27.65
N VAL A 196 -17.43 24.40 26.82
CA VAL A 196 -17.43 24.66 25.39
C VAL A 196 -17.84 26.09 25.10
N GLU A 197 -18.87 26.61 25.74
CA GLU A 197 -19.32 28.00 25.58
C GLU A 197 -18.24 28.99 26.03
N LYS A 198 -17.60 28.72 27.18
CA LYS A 198 -16.44 29.51 27.67
C LYS A 198 -15.31 29.48 26.63
N TRP A 199 -14.97 28.30 26.11
CA TRP A 199 -13.94 28.20 25.10
C TRP A 199 -14.30 28.92 23.80
N LEU A 200 -15.57 28.87 23.36
CA LEU A 200 -16.03 29.64 22.20
C LEU A 200 -15.89 31.13 22.38
N ALA A 201 -16.05 31.64 23.63
CA ALA A 201 -15.92 33.03 23.97
C ALA A 201 -14.45 33.48 24.13
N THR A 202 -13.60 32.68 24.76
CA THR A 202 -12.24 33.06 25.18
C THR A 202 -11.13 32.38 24.36
N LYS A 203 -11.43 31.26 23.73
CA LYS A 203 -10.45 30.33 23.11
C LYS A 203 -9.45 29.71 24.09
N GLU A 204 -9.76 29.79 25.38
CA GLU A 204 -8.93 29.25 26.46
C GLU A 204 -9.60 28.05 27.16
N GLY A 205 -8.78 27.20 27.77
CA GLY A 205 -9.23 26.03 28.54
C GLY A 205 -8.82 24.73 27.90
N ASP A 206 -9.16 23.62 28.56
CA ASP A 206 -8.74 22.26 28.27
C ASP A 206 -9.88 21.37 27.75
N VAL A 207 -11.05 21.96 27.49
CA VAL A 207 -12.27 21.22 27.14
C VAL A 207 -12.05 20.17 26.01
N TRP A 208 -11.29 20.52 25.00
CA TRP A 208 -11.09 19.62 23.86
C TRP A 208 -10.11 18.50 24.15
N SER A 209 -9.06 18.74 24.95
CA SER A 209 -8.18 17.65 25.37
C SER A 209 -8.89 16.67 26.30
N VAL A 210 -9.75 17.17 27.18
CA VAL A 210 -10.60 16.30 28.04
C VAL A 210 -11.61 15.54 27.21
N TYR A 211 -12.39 16.24 26.39
CA TYR A 211 -13.42 15.62 25.56
C TYR A 211 -12.85 14.51 24.63
N LEU A 212 -11.79 14.80 23.86
CA LEU A 212 -11.21 13.84 22.95
C LEU A 212 -10.50 12.69 23.67
N GLY A 213 -9.96 12.94 24.88
CA GLY A 213 -9.45 11.89 25.75
C GLY A 213 -10.55 10.92 26.22
N LEU A 214 -11.70 11.47 26.66
CA LEU A 214 -12.88 10.67 27.01
C LEU A 214 -13.42 9.89 25.80
N MET A 215 -13.54 10.56 24.65
CA MET A 215 -13.97 9.92 23.42
C MET A 215 -13.05 8.75 23.01
N GLY A 216 -11.74 8.92 23.09
CA GLY A 216 -10.77 7.85 22.80
C GLY A 216 -10.91 6.67 23.77
N THR A 217 -11.08 6.94 25.08
CA THR A 217 -11.33 5.92 26.07
C THR A 217 -12.65 5.19 25.82
N ARG A 218 -13.69 5.93 25.48
CA ARG A 218 -15.01 5.37 25.13
C ARG A 218 -14.95 4.54 23.86
N PHE A 219 -14.28 5.03 22.81
CA PHE A 219 -14.10 4.28 21.57
C PHE A 219 -13.34 2.98 21.82
N ARG A 220 -12.23 3.05 22.57
CA ARG A 220 -11.49 1.86 22.97
C ARG A 220 -12.39 0.84 23.67
N SER A 221 -13.10 1.24 24.73
CA SER A 221 -13.91 0.31 25.52
C SER A 221 -15.17 -0.18 24.80
N ALA A 222 -15.81 0.70 24.03
CA ALA A 222 -17.03 0.36 23.32
C ALA A 222 -16.80 -0.53 22.10
N TYR A 223 -15.70 -0.35 21.40
CA TYR A 223 -15.40 -1.05 20.15
C TYR A 223 -14.32 -2.12 20.33
N PHE A 224 -13.09 -1.70 20.53
CA PHE A 224 -11.95 -2.62 20.50
C PHE A 224 -11.96 -3.65 21.63
N ASP A 225 -12.32 -3.26 22.84
CA ASP A 225 -12.34 -4.20 23.97
C ASP A 225 -13.44 -5.25 23.83
N GLN A 226 -14.61 -4.91 23.23
CA GLN A 226 -15.66 -5.89 22.95
C GLN A 226 -15.23 -6.88 21.86
N LEU A 227 -14.74 -6.37 20.73
CA LEU A 227 -14.23 -7.20 19.63
C LEU A 227 -13.09 -8.10 20.09
N ARG A 228 -12.17 -7.55 20.86
CA ARG A 228 -11.04 -8.28 21.42
C ARG A 228 -11.51 -9.40 22.35
N ALA A 229 -12.41 -9.11 23.27
CA ALA A 229 -12.94 -10.11 24.19
C ALA A 229 -13.64 -11.25 23.42
N TRP A 230 -14.38 -10.91 22.37
CA TRP A 230 -15.00 -11.90 21.51
C TRP A 230 -13.96 -12.76 20.77
N CYS A 231 -12.95 -12.15 20.17
CA CYS A 231 -11.85 -12.86 19.48
C CYS A 231 -11.09 -13.78 20.43
N ASP A 232 -10.76 -13.29 21.64
CA ASP A 232 -10.07 -14.07 22.67
C ASP A 232 -10.90 -15.30 23.10
N ALA A 233 -12.24 -15.14 23.26
CA ALA A 233 -13.14 -16.23 23.59
C ALA A 233 -13.20 -17.32 22.51
N HIS A 234 -12.97 -16.96 21.26
CA HIS A 234 -12.90 -17.88 20.12
C HIS A 234 -11.45 -18.31 19.79
N GLY A 235 -10.48 -17.80 20.53
CA GLY A 235 -9.06 -18.13 20.38
C GLY A 235 -8.47 -17.72 19.04
N ILE A 236 -8.92 -16.60 18.48
CA ILE A 236 -8.41 -15.98 17.25
C ILE A 236 -7.90 -14.56 17.54
N LEU A 237 -7.24 -13.94 16.57
CA LEU A 237 -6.66 -12.61 16.69
C LEU A 237 -7.64 -11.53 16.19
N LEU A 238 -7.69 -10.40 16.88
CA LEU A 238 -8.24 -9.16 16.37
C LEU A 238 -7.10 -8.33 15.78
N THR A 239 -7.25 -7.84 14.57
CA THR A 239 -6.33 -6.92 13.90
C THR A 239 -7.10 -5.89 13.09
N GLY A 240 -6.43 -4.84 12.66
CA GLY A 240 -7.00 -3.77 11.85
C GLY A 240 -6.13 -2.54 11.89
N HIS A 241 -6.69 -1.41 11.53
CA HIS A 241 -6.03 -0.10 11.61
C HIS A 241 -7.04 1.04 11.78
N MET A 242 -6.54 2.25 11.96
CA MET A 242 -7.33 3.43 12.30
C MET A 242 -7.34 4.42 11.13
N ILE A 243 -8.42 5.20 11.01
CA ILE A 243 -8.47 6.30 10.05
C ILE A 243 -7.56 7.47 10.47
N SER A 244 -6.96 8.15 9.50
CA SER A 244 -6.13 9.36 9.70
C SER A 244 -4.92 9.14 10.61
N GLU A 245 -4.31 7.98 10.57
CA GLU A 245 -3.16 7.62 11.43
C GLU A 245 -1.95 8.53 11.24
N ASN A 246 -1.75 9.05 10.05
CA ASN A 246 -0.65 9.93 9.66
C ASN A 246 -0.85 11.40 10.05
N ASP A 247 -2.07 11.81 10.36
CA ASP A 247 -2.42 13.18 10.74
C ASP A 247 -2.83 13.23 12.22
N ILE A 248 -1.95 13.76 13.08
CA ILE A 248 -2.19 13.86 14.53
C ILE A 248 -3.49 14.60 14.88
N TYR A 249 -3.98 15.48 14.02
CA TYR A 249 -5.21 16.26 14.24
C TYR A 249 -6.44 15.54 13.74
N GLY A 250 -6.33 14.92 12.55
CA GLY A 250 -7.34 14.01 12.03
C GLY A 250 -7.54 12.85 13.00
N SER A 251 -6.45 12.23 13.41
CA SER A 251 -6.48 11.14 14.38
C SER A 251 -7.09 11.54 15.72
N ALA A 252 -6.73 12.70 16.27
CA ALA A 252 -7.36 13.19 17.50
C ALA A 252 -8.88 13.36 17.37
N ARG A 253 -9.36 13.88 16.23
CA ARG A 253 -10.80 14.07 15.99
C ARG A 253 -11.56 12.76 15.76
N CYS A 254 -10.95 11.80 15.07
CA CYS A 254 -11.60 10.55 14.71
C CYS A 254 -11.48 9.49 15.80
N ASN A 255 -10.29 9.37 16.38
CA ASN A 255 -9.89 8.27 17.24
C ASN A 255 -9.73 8.69 18.71
N GLY A 256 -9.61 9.98 18.98
CA GLY A 256 -9.26 10.52 20.30
C GLY A 256 -7.80 10.24 20.65
N ASN A 257 -7.43 8.97 20.87
CA ASN A 257 -6.06 8.53 21.11
C ASN A 257 -5.77 7.24 20.33
N PRO A 258 -5.05 7.29 19.19
CA PRO A 258 -4.83 6.13 18.35
C PRO A 258 -3.98 5.05 19.03
N ILE A 259 -2.99 5.43 19.86
CA ILE A 259 -2.16 4.48 20.61
C ILE A 259 -3.04 3.66 21.57
N LEU A 260 -3.94 4.32 22.27
CA LEU A 260 -4.85 3.68 23.20
C LEU A 260 -5.79 2.71 22.48
N CYS A 261 -6.33 3.09 21.35
CA CYS A 261 -7.23 2.26 20.54
C CYS A 261 -6.52 1.02 19.99
N LEU A 262 -5.38 1.17 19.31
CA LEU A 262 -4.62 0.05 18.75
C LEU A 262 -4.13 -0.95 19.81
N ARG A 263 -3.87 -0.51 21.04
CA ARG A 263 -3.61 -1.41 22.17
C ARG A 263 -4.80 -2.32 22.49
N GLY A 264 -5.99 -2.04 21.98
CA GLY A 264 -7.16 -2.91 22.02
C GLY A 264 -7.04 -4.16 21.15
N GLU A 265 -6.28 -4.11 20.10
CA GLU A 265 -6.11 -5.23 19.18
C GLU A 265 -5.15 -6.31 19.69
N SER A 266 -5.30 -7.53 19.18
CA SER A 266 -4.36 -8.63 19.44
C SER A 266 -3.07 -8.42 18.65
N LEU A 267 -3.23 -7.99 17.41
CA LEU A 267 -2.18 -7.73 16.44
C LEU A 267 -2.40 -6.30 15.92
N PRO A 268 -1.84 -5.28 16.58
CA PRO A 268 -2.05 -3.89 16.19
C PRO A 268 -1.61 -3.64 14.76
N GLY A 269 -2.39 -2.87 14.01
CA GLY A 269 -2.10 -2.63 12.60
C GLY A 269 -1.94 -1.18 12.22
N MET A 270 -1.64 -1.00 10.93
CA MET A 270 -1.50 0.29 10.27
C MET A 270 -1.87 0.18 8.80
N ASP A 271 -2.17 1.32 8.19
CA ASP A 271 -2.39 1.45 6.76
C ASP A 271 -1.27 2.28 6.11
N GLU A 272 -0.52 1.67 5.20
CA GLU A 272 0.45 2.34 4.33
C GLU A 272 -0.03 2.23 2.88
N ILE A 273 -1.05 3.04 2.57
CA ILE A 273 -1.68 3.05 1.25
C ILE A 273 -0.82 3.67 0.16
N GLY A 274 0.16 4.48 0.55
CA GLY A 274 1.05 5.17 -0.39
C GLY A 274 2.39 4.46 -0.52
N THR A 275 2.88 4.38 -1.74
CA THR A 275 4.23 3.89 -2.02
C THR A 275 5.06 4.96 -2.75
N ALA A 276 4.56 6.21 -2.74
CA ALA A 276 5.24 7.32 -3.36
C ALA A 276 6.49 7.71 -2.56
N TYR A 277 7.62 7.80 -3.23
CA TYR A 277 8.82 8.40 -2.69
C TYR A 277 8.75 9.93 -2.82
N ASP A 278 9.36 10.66 -1.89
CA ASP A 278 9.44 12.14 -1.77
C ASP A 278 9.95 12.88 -3.05
N ALA A 279 10.07 12.22 -4.15
CA ALA A 279 10.67 12.78 -5.37
C ALA A 279 9.73 13.68 -6.18
N THR A 280 8.44 13.72 -5.88
CA THR A 280 7.47 14.51 -6.65
C THR A 280 6.98 15.70 -5.83
N PRO A 281 7.18 16.94 -6.28
CA PRO A 281 6.63 18.12 -5.61
C PRO A 281 5.11 18.01 -5.46
N GLY A 282 4.60 18.11 -4.22
CA GLY A 282 3.18 18.04 -3.92
C GLY A 282 2.63 16.64 -3.67
N ALA A 283 3.44 15.58 -3.77
CA ALA A 283 3.06 14.24 -3.31
C ALA A 283 2.90 14.22 -1.78
N ARG A 284 2.09 13.28 -1.28
CA ARG A 284 2.08 12.95 0.16
C ARG A 284 3.50 12.58 0.59
N PRO A 285 3.88 12.85 1.86
CA PRO A 285 5.19 12.43 2.34
C PRO A 285 5.34 10.93 2.10
N ALA A 286 6.46 10.56 1.52
CA ALA A 286 6.76 9.20 1.08
C ALA A 286 6.85 8.19 2.21
N ILE A 287 6.95 8.65 3.45
CA ILE A 287 7.09 7.81 4.64
C ILE A 287 6.21 8.40 5.72
N GLU A 288 5.27 7.61 6.17
CA GLU A 288 4.32 8.01 7.20
C GLU A 288 4.90 7.80 8.61
N TRP A 289 5.94 8.55 8.94
CA TRP A 289 6.70 8.40 10.21
C TRP A 289 5.82 8.31 11.46
N VAL A 290 4.71 9.03 11.48
CA VAL A 290 3.79 9.01 12.63
C VAL A 290 3.10 7.66 12.69
N THR A 291 2.53 7.19 11.59
CA THR A 291 1.82 5.91 11.48
C THR A 291 2.70 4.74 11.91
N TYR A 292 3.89 4.61 11.33
CA TYR A 292 4.85 3.55 11.69
C TYR A 292 5.18 3.54 13.18
N ASN A 293 5.39 4.71 13.78
CA ASN A 293 5.77 4.81 15.18
C ASN A 293 4.59 4.62 16.14
N VAL A 294 3.36 5.00 15.75
CA VAL A 294 2.13 4.69 16.49
C VAL A 294 1.91 3.17 16.53
N ALA A 295 1.98 2.52 15.38
CA ALA A 295 1.86 1.06 15.30
C ALA A 295 2.96 0.36 16.10
N ARG A 296 4.23 0.80 15.97
CA ARG A 296 5.33 0.27 16.76
C ARG A 296 5.07 0.34 18.27
N GLN A 297 4.54 1.46 18.77
CA GLN A 297 4.25 1.61 20.17
C GLN A 297 3.18 0.59 20.65
N ALA A 298 2.14 0.40 19.86
CA ALA A 298 1.11 -0.57 20.18
C ALA A 298 1.65 -2.02 20.16
N VAL A 299 2.49 -2.36 19.17
CA VAL A 299 3.20 -3.64 19.08
C VAL A 299 4.08 -3.89 20.32
N LEU A 300 4.88 -2.92 20.71
CA LEU A 300 5.75 -3.03 21.90
C LEU A 300 4.94 -3.24 23.19
N HIS A 301 3.80 -2.59 23.32
CA HIS A 301 2.91 -2.79 24.46
C HIS A 301 2.34 -4.21 24.52
N ARG A 302 2.03 -4.81 23.37
CA ARG A 302 1.46 -6.17 23.30
C ARG A 302 2.51 -7.27 23.39
N GLY A 303 3.76 -7.00 23.00
CA GLY A 303 4.82 -7.99 22.88
C GLY A 303 4.63 -8.97 21.72
N HIS A 304 3.74 -8.64 20.77
CA HIS A 304 3.48 -9.39 19.55
C HIS A 304 3.87 -8.56 18.33
N GLY A 305 3.93 -9.20 17.17
CA GLY A 305 4.10 -8.51 15.91
C GLY A 305 2.93 -7.59 15.58
N GLY A 306 3.09 -6.78 14.53
CA GLY A 306 2.07 -5.91 14.00
C GLY A 306 1.66 -6.32 12.59
N LEU A 307 0.56 -5.73 12.11
CA LEU A 307 0.07 -5.93 10.76
C LEU A 307 0.11 -4.60 10.00
N ALA A 308 0.42 -4.65 8.71
CA ALA A 308 0.26 -3.50 7.82
C ALA A 308 -0.59 -3.87 6.61
N GLU A 309 -1.58 -3.03 6.31
CA GLU A 309 -2.21 -2.98 5.00
C GLU A 309 -1.29 -2.17 4.08
N LEU A 310 -0.91 -2.76 2.93
CA LEU A 310 0.14 -2.20 2.08
C LEU A 310 -0.33 -2.06 0.64
N TYR A 311 0.12 -1.00 -0.02
CA TYR A 311 0.06 -0.82 -1.47
C TYR A 311 -1.34 -0.57 -2.04
N ALA A 312 -2.32 -0.15 -1.24
CA ALA A 312 -3.69 0.02 -1.71
C ALA A 312 -3.82 1.05 -2.85
N CYS A 313 -2.99 2.07 -2.86
CA CYS A 313 -3.12 3.25 -3.73
C CYS A 313 -1.77 3.67 -4.36
N GLY A 314 -1.01 2.71 -4.80
CA GLY A 314 0.29 3.02 -5.43
C GLY A 314 0.21 3.25 -6.94
N PRO A 315 1.27 3.83 -7.52
CA PRO A 315 1.34 4.00 -8.97
C PRO A 315 1.52 2.68 -9.70
N ALA A 316 1.05 2.63 -10.94
CA ALA A 316 1.10 1.46 -11.80
C ALA A 316 2.53 1.06 -12.25
N ASN A 317 3.52 1.91 -12.00
CA ASN A 317 4.91 1.70 -12.39
C ASN A 317 5.79 1.08 -11.29
N HIS A 318 5.21 0.55 -10.22
CA HIS A 318 5.99 -0.08 -9.17
C HIS A 318 6.91 -1.20 -9.68
N VAL A 319 8.14 -1.15 -9.16
CA VAL A 319 9.07 -2.26 -9.27
C VAL A 319 9.07 -3.08 -7.97
N PRO A 320 9.40 -4.38 -8.01
CA PRO A 320 9.44 -5.20 -6.80
C PRO A 320 10.33 -4.64 -5.69
N ALA A 321 11.41 -3.94 -6.05
CA ALA A 321 12.28 -3.27 -5.09
C ALA A 321 11.57 -2.20 -4.26
N THR A 322 10.58 -1.50 -4.82
CA THR A 322 9.75 -0.52 -4.09
C THR A 322 8.87 -1.23 -3.06
N LEU A 323 8.18 -2.29 -3.48
CA LEU A 323 7.32 -3.08 -2.59
C LEU A 323 8.14 -3.68 -1.44
N ARG A 324 9.31 -4.22 -1.76
CA ARG A 324 10.29 -4.71 -0.79
C ARG A 324 10.69 -3.63 0.22
N ASN A 325 11.03 -2.43 -0.25
CA ASN A 325 11.47 -1.34 0.61
C ASN A 325 10.41 -0.92 1.63
N VAL A 326 9.16 -0.77 1.22
CA VAL A 326 8.03 -0.47 2.13
C VAL A 326 7.86 -1.59 3.17
N MET A 327 7.90 -2.83 2.75
CA MET A 327 7.83 -3.99 3.65
C MET A 327 8.95 -3.96 4.71
N TRP A 328 10.19 -3.61 4.31
CA TRP A 328 11.29 -3.46 5.25
C TRP A 328 11.14 -2.24 6.17
N GLN A 329 10.52 -1.15 5.71
CA GLN A 329 10.18 -0.04 6.61
C GLN A 329 9.23 -0.52 7.72
N CYS A 330 8.21 -1.32 7.39
CA CYS A 330 7.36 -1.97 8.38
C CYS A 330 8.19 -2.85 9.35
N ALA A 331 9.06 -3.70 8.82
CA ALA A 331 9.90 -4.57 9.64
C ALA A 331 10.82 -3.81 10.61
N PHE A 332 11.40 -2.68 10.18
CA PHE A 332 12.20 -1.79 11.05
C PHE A 332 11.39 -1.17 12.19
N HIS A 333 10.05 -1.19 12.09
CA HIS A 333 9.13 -0.75 13.14
C HIS A 333 8.43 -1.91 13.88
N GLY A 334 8.92 -3.15 13.69
CA GLY A 334 8.41 -4.32 14.42
C GLY A 334 7.13 -4.94 13.84
N ILE A 335 6.73 -4.53 12.64
CA ILE A 335 5.55 -5.04 11.94
C ILE A 335 5.96 -6.24 11.10
N ASP A 336 5.32 -7.39 11.29
CA ASP A 336 5.71 -8.68 10.75
C ASP A 336 4.63 -9.41 9.94
N HIS A 337 3.44 -8.80 9.78
CA HIS A 337 2.35 -9.27 8.95
C HIS A 337 2.04 -8.23 7.88
N TYR A 338 2.01 -8.64 6.62
CA TYR A 338 1.87 -7.73 5.47
C TYR A 338 0.65 -8.14 4.65
N ILE A 339 -0.45 -7.40 4.79
CA ILE A 339 -1.59 -7.49 3.88
C ILE A 339 -1.23 -6.73 2.61
N THR A 340 -1.35 -7.39 1.48
CA THR A 340 -1.02 -6.80 0.19
C THR A 340 -2.28 -6.50 -0.60
N CYS A 341 -2.56 -5.24 -0.81
CA CYS A 341 -3.67 -4.77 -1.62
C CYS A 341 -3.32 -4.82 -3.11
N MET A 342 -4.08 -5.44 -3.92
CA MET A 342 -5.23 -6.26 -3.60
C MET A 342 -5.29 -7.37 -4.64
N ASP A 343 -5.69 -8.58 -4.25
CA ASP A 343 -6.07 -9.61 -5.20
C ASP A 343 -7.61 -9.63 -5.34
N VAL A 344 -8.14 -10.21 -6.40
CA VAL A 344 -9.58 -10.16 -6.69
C VAL A 344 -10.09 -11.50 -7.12
N MET A 345 -11.28 -11.83 -6.66
CA MET A 345 -11.90 -13.11 -6.96
C MET A 345 -12.61 -13.10 -8.31
N ASP A 346 -13.47 -12.13 -8.55
CA ASP A 346 -14.14 -11.94 -9.83
C ASP A 346 -13.67 -10.63 -10.44
N GLU A 347 -12.94 -10.75 -11.52
CA GLU A 347 -12.32 -9.62 -12.20
C GLU A 347 -13.35 -8.67 -12.81
N ARG A 348 -14.55 -9.14 -13.15
CA ARG A 348 -15.66 -8.29 -13.61
C ARG A 348 -16.11 -7.28 -12.58
N GLY A 349 -16.05 -7.65 -11.30
CA GLY A 349 -16.41 -6.76 -10.20
C GLY A 349 -15.37 -5.68 -9.90
N LEU A 350 -14.20 -5.70 -10.51
CA LEU A 350 -13.14 -4.71 -10.29
C LEU A 350 -13.48 -3.33 -10.80
N VAL A 351 -14.26 -3.26 -11.84
CA VAL A 351 -14.72 -1.99 -12.41
C VAL A 351 -15.53 -1.18 -11.41
N GLU A 352 -16.20 -1.83 -10.48
CA GLU A 352 -16.95 -1.20 -9.39
C GLU A 352 -16.07 -0.66 -8.26
N LYS A 353 -14.77 -0.84 -8.32
CA LYS A 353 -13.85 -0.55 -7.22
C LYS A 353 -13.17 0.80 -7.29
N HIS A 354 -13.80 1.77 -7.89
CA HIS A 354 -13.34 3.15 -7.86
C HIS A 354 -11.92 3.39 -8.34
N GLY A 355 -11.43 2.58 -9.28
CA GLY A 355 -10.11 2.76 -9.84
C GLY A 355 -8.97 2.53 -8.84
N TYR A 356 -9.18 1.85 -7.71
CA TYR A 356 -8.08 1.41 -6.88
C TYR A 356 -7.19 0.47 -7.66
N PHE A 357 -5.97 0.90 -7.85
CA PHE A 357 -4.91 0.11 -8.42
C PHE A 357 -4.16 -0.62 -7.30
N ALA A 358 -4.01 -1.94 -7.41
CA ALA A 358 -3.27 -2.72 -6.44
C ALA A 358 -1.89 -3.09 -7.01
N PRO A 359 -0.86 -2.33 -6.66
CA PRO A 359 0.48 -2.50 -7.25
C PRO A 359 1.16 -3.81 -6.86
N ALA A 360 0.66 -4.51 -5.87
CA ALA A 360 1.23 -5.78 -5.42
C ALA A 360 0.45 -7.01 -5.89
N GLY A 361 -0.54 -6.85 -6.75
CA GLY A 361 -1.44 -7.91 -7.19
C GLY A 361 -1.08 -8.56 -8.52
N PRO A 362 -1.97 -9.43 -9.01
CA PRO A 362 -1.79 -10.19 -10.25
C PRO A 362 -1.78 -9.34 -11.53
N VAL A 363 -1.91 -8.05 -11.41
CA VAL A 363 -1.85 -7.08 -12.51
C VAL A 363 -0.50 -7.04 -13.20
N HIS A 364 0.58 -7.32 -12.48
CA HIS A 364 1.92 -7.22 -13.04
C HIS A 364 2.30 -8.43 -13.87
N PRO A 365 2.99 -8.26 -15.01
CA PRO A 365 3.41 -9.36 -15.86
C PRO A 365 4.25 -10.43 -15.17
N TRP A 366 4.95 -10.06 -14.10
CA TRP A 366 5.80 -10.96 -13.32
C TRP A 366 5.06 -11.70 -12.20
N TYR A 367 3.91 -11.21 -11.73
CA TYR A 367 3.27 -11.70 -10.49
C TYR A 367 2.92 -13.18 -10.56
N GLU A 368 2.24 -13.61 -11.61
CA GLU A 368 1.75 -14.99 -11.75
C GLU A 368 2.86 -16.04 -11.61
N LYS A 369 4.08 -15.72 -12.08
CA LYS A 369 5.21 -16.64 -12.07
C LYS A 369 6.19 -16.41 -10.91
N HIS A 370 6.26 -15.21 -10.39
CA HIS A 370 7.38 -14.78 -9.54
C HIS A 370 6.95 -14.05 -8.25
N ALA A 371 5.67 -14.06 -7.86
CA ALA A 371 5.25 -13.48 -6.60
C ALA A 371 5.89 -14.15 -5.38
N HIS A 372 6.33 -15.41 -5.50
CA HIS A 372 7.07 -16.13 -4.47
C HIS A 372 8.32 -15.36 -3.99
N VAL A 373 8.97 -14.58 -4.86
CA VAL A 373 10.14 -13.78 -4.48
C VAL A 373 9.80 -12.75 -3.40
N LEU A 374 8.63 -12.10 -3.50
CA LEU A 374 8.13 -11.21 -2.46
C LEU A 374 7.67 -11.95 -1.21
N ALA A 375 7.05 -13.12 -1.37
CA ALA A 375 6.62 -13.94 -0.25
C ALA A 375 7.81 -14.45 0.57
N ASP A 376 8.91 -14.84 -0.09
CA ASP A 376 10.17 -15.24 0.56
C ASP A 376 10.79 -14.06 1.33
N GLU A 377 10.86 -12.91 0.70
CA GLU A 377 11.37 -11.70 1.35
C GLU A 377 10.52 -11.28 2.56
N ALA A 378 9.18 -11.41 2.45
CA ALA A 378 8.28 -11.14 3.56
C ALA A 378 8.58 -12.00 4.79
N ARG A 379 8.95 -13.29 4.59
CA ARG A 379 9.35 -14.16 5.69
C ARG A 379 10.65 -13.68 6.34
N VAL A 380 11.64 -13.26 5.56
CA VAL A 380 12.89 -12.69 6.07
C VAL A 380 12.63 -11.41 6.84
N ALA A 381 11.88 -10.47 6.25
CA ALA A 381 11.54 -9.20 6.88
C ALA A 381 10.78 -9.41 8.20
N ALA A 382 9.79 -10.32 8.23
CA ALA A 382 9.06 -10.68 9.44
C ALA A 382 9.95 -11.26 10.53
N ALA A 383 10.92 -12.10 10.18
CA ALA A 383 11.88 -12.64 11.16
C ALA A 383 12.74 -11.54 11.80
N TRP A 384 13.12 -10.52 11.03
CA TRP A 384 13.87 -9.37 11.53
C TRP A 384 13.00 -8.38 12.31
N ALA A 385 11.75 -8.22 11.94
CA ALA A 385 10.78 -7.38 12.66
C ALA A 385 10.59 -7.83 14.13
N ARG A 386 10.69 -9.14 14.40
CA ARG A 386 10.54 -9.74 15.73
C ARG A 386 11.75 -9.57 16.64
N LYS A 387 12.86 -9.05 16.12
CA LYS A 387 14.07 -8.82 16.93
C LYS A 387 13.90 -7.59 17.82
N THR A 388 14.43 -7.66 19.03
CA THR A 388 14.42 -6.56 19.99
C THR A 388 15.53 -5.56 19.69
N VAL A 389 15.21 -4.28 19.57
CA VAL A 389 16.19 -3.19 19.41
C VAL A 389 17.02 -3.06 20.67
N ALA A 390 18.35 -2.96 20.52
CA ALA A 390 19.30 -2.96 21.62
C ALA A 390 19.78 -1.57 22.04
N GLU A 391 19.88 -0.62 21.11
CA GLU A 391 20.55 0.66 21.35
C GLU A 391 19.95 1.82 20.56
N ARG A 392 20.33 3.05 20.98
CA ARG A 392 19.93 4.31 20.32
C ARG A 392 18.42 4.51 20.24
N GLU A 393 17.66 3.98 21.21
CA GLU A 393 16.23 4.18 21.30
C GLU A 393 15.92 5.45 22.08
N VAL A 394 14.99 6.24 21.58
CA VAL A 394 14.60 7.57 22.09
C VAL A 394 13.09 7.61 22.28
N ALA A 395 12.63 7.98 23.47
CA ALA A 395 11.21 8.20 23.68
C ALA A 395 10.76 9.56 23.13
N VAL A 396 9.61 9.56 22.49
CA VAL A 396 8.93 10.77 22.04
C VAL A 396 7.48 10.72 22.53
N ARG A 397 7.03 11.75 23.27
CA ARG A 397 5.64 11.86 23.71
C ARG A 397 4.73 12.12 22.51
N TYR A 398 3.73 11.28 22.34
CA TYR A 398 2.67 11.55 21.36
C TYR A 398 1.83 12.73 21.85
N PRO A 399 1.75 13.87 21.14
CA PRO A 399 1.20 15.12 21.67
C PRO A 399 -0.33 15.14 21.62
N ASN A 400 -1.00 14.15 22.22
CA ASN A 400 -2.44 13.92 22.07
C ASN A 400 -3.29 15.09 22.58
N ARG A 401 -3.00 15.61 23.78
CA ARG A 401 -3.76 16.74 24.36
C ARG A 401 -3.60 18.01 23.54
N LEU A 402 -2.37 18.29 23.11
CA LEU A 402 -2.09 19.47 22.29
C LEU A 402 -2.73 19.34 20.89
N ALA A 403 -2.62 18.15 20.28
CA ALA A 403 -3.27 17.87 19.00
C ALA A 403 -4.80 18.02 19.11
N ALA A 404 -5.42 17.52 20.18
CA ALA A 404 -6.84 17.62 20.43
C ALA A 404 -7.33 19.08 20.49
N GLN A 405 -6.65 19.92 21.29
CA GLN A 405 -6.98 21.34 21.39
C GLN A 405 -6.89 22.05 20.04
N LEU A 406 -5.82 21.77 19.30
CA LEU A 406 -5.58 22.40 18.00
C LEU A 406 -6.51 21.86 16.90
N ALA A 407 -6.87 20.60 16.93
CA ALA A 407 -7.83 20.01 16.00
C ALA A 407 -9.19 20.71 16.03
N MET A 408 -9.62 21.15 17.21
CA MET A 408 -10.90 21.80 17.43
C MET A 408 -10.83 23.34 17.30
N ALA A 409 -9.63 23.93 17.36
CA ALA A 409 -9.46 25.39 17.33
C ALA A 409 -9.51 26.01 15.91
N GLY A 410 -9.52 25.21 14.85
CA GLY A 410 -9.52 25.72 13.47
C GLY A 410 -8.27 26.55 13.13
N ARG A 411 -7.19 25.94 12.89
CA ARG A 411 -5.78 26.33 12.94
C ARG A 411 -5.22 27.28 11.87
N LYS A 412 -5.91 28.23 11.39
CA LYS A 412 -5.29 29.19 10.46
C LYS A 412 -4.18 29.99 11.18
N GLY A 413 -2.94 29.84 10.72
CA GLY A 413 -1.80 30.64 11.14
C GLY A 413 -1.04 30.20 12.42
N VAL A 414 -1.36 29.04 12.99
CA VAL A 414 -0.67 28.53 14.19
C VAL A 414 0.24 27.36 13.86
N THR A 415 1.54 27.47 14.12
CA THR A 415 2.47 26.34 14.04
C THR A 415 2.30 25.45 15.26
N GLY A 416 1.76 24.24 15.01
CA GLY A 416 1.54 23.24 16.06
C GLY A 416 2.80 22.43 16.40
N PRO A 417 2.65 21.33 17.13
CA PRO A 417 3.71 20.37 17.34
C PRO A 417 4.18 19.77 16.00
N ASP A 418 5.48 19.62 15.87
CA ASP A 418 6.10 18.99 14.70
C ASP A 418 6.62 17.58 15.06
N LEU A 419 5.68 16.69 15.36
CA LEU A 419 6.00 15.30 15.66
C LEU A 419 6.66 14.62 14.44
N TYR A 420 6.11 14.83 13.25
CA TYR A 420 6.64 14.29 12.01
C TYR A 420 8.10 14.70 11.78
N GLY A 421 8.42 15.98 11.89
CA GLY A 421 9.77 16.51 11.69
C GLY A 421 10.78 15.96 12.70
N LEU A 422 10.38 15.77 13.95
CA LEU A 422 11.26 15.16 14.96
C LEU A 422 11.52 13.68 14.65
N LEU A 423 10.48 12.88 14.40
CA LEU A 423 10.61 11.46 14.09
C LEU A 423 11.49 11.27 12.85
N LYS A 424 11.19 12.00 11.76
CA LYS A 424 12.00 11.99 10.53
C LYS A 424 13.46 12.32 10.81
N THR A 425 13.73 13.37 11.57
CA THR A 425 15.09 13.80 11.88
C THR A 425 15.86 12.72 12.65
N LEU A 426 15.26 12.11 13.65
CA LEU A 426 15.93 11.10 14.45
C LEU A 426 16.11 9.78 13.69
N GLU A 427 15.07 9.27 13.06
CA GLU A 427 15.09 8.01 12.32
C GLU A 427 16.10 8.05 11.15
N LEU A 428 16.10 9.13 10.36
CA LEU A 428 17.04 9.29 9.25
C LEU A 428 18.50 9.50 9.67
N ASN A 429 18.74 9.70 10.96
CA ASN A 429 20.07 9.84 11.58
C ASN A 429 20.42 8.65 12.46
N GLN A 430 19.89 7.48 12.16
CA GLN A 430 20.22 6.20 12.78
C GLN A 430 19.80 6.08 14.26
N PHE A 431 18.76 6.77 14.69
CA PHE A 431 18.08 6.57 15.96
C PHE A 431 16.78 5.79 15.75
N THR A 432 16.33 5.11 16.80
CA THR A 432 15.04 4.43 16.82
C THR A 432 14.10 5.22 17.71
N CYS A 433 12.97 5.68 17.17
CA CYS A 433 11.98 6.35 17.98
C CYS A 433 11.04 5.33 18.64
N ARG A 434 10.66 5.63 19.88
CA ARG A 434 9.56 4.98 20.60
C ARG A 434 8.57 6.05 20.98
N LEU A 435 7.44 6.10 20.28
CA LEU A 435 6.34 6.92 20.77
C LEU A 435 5.83 6.34 22.08
N VAL A 436 5.57 7.20 23.03
CA VAL A 436 4.96 6.87 24.33
C VAL A 436 3.74 7.75 24.53
N ASP A 437 2.70 7.22 25.16
CA ASP A 437 1.54 8.05 25.51
C ASP A 437 1.94 9.16 26.51
N GLU A 438 1.20 10.25 26.53
CA GLU A 438 1.56 11.44 27.34
C GLU A 438 1.75 11.12 28.82
N ASP A 439 0.96 10.18 29.35
CA ASP A 439 1.00 9.82 30.77
C ASP A 439 1.77 8.49 31.04
N GLU A 440 2.34 7.90 30.01
CA GLU A 440 3.07 6.64 30.13
C GLU A 440 4.48 6.87 30.70
N SER A 441 4.86 6.09 31.71
CA SER A 441 6.23 6.08 32.20
C SER A 441 7.17 5.37 31.22
N THR A 442 8.40 5.82 31.11
CA THR A 442 9.45 5.18 30.30
C THR A 442 10.78 5.26 31.00
N ASP A 443 11.60 4.22 30.85
CA ASP A 443 12.97 4.12 31.38
C ASP A 443 14.04 4.63 30.40
N LEU A 444 13.63 4.99 29.18
CA LEU A 444 14.58 5.48 28.17
C LEU A 444 15.32 6.73 28.63
N PRO A 445 16.61 6.85 28.31
CA PRO A 445 17.51 7.90 28.82
C PRO A 445 17.20 9.30 28.29
N LEU A 446 16.52 9.40 27.15
CA LEU A 446 16.04 10.66 26.56
C LEU A 446 14.56 10.55 26.24
N VAL A 447 13.81 11.59 26.64
CA VAL A 447 12.36 11.68 26.43
C VAL A 447 12.04 13.07 25.91
N PHE A 448 11.57 13.15 24.66
CA PHE A 448 11.18 14.42 24.06
C PHE A 448 9.66 14.59 24.08
N ALA A 449 9.21 15.77 24.51
CA ALA A 449 7.82 16.20 24.39
C ALA A 449 7.71 17.31 23.33
N CYS A 450 6.69 17.21 22.47
CA CYS A 450 6.40 18.22 21.47
C CYS A 450 5.77 19.47 22.11
N LEU A 451 6.22 20.64 21.69
CA LEU A 451 5.70 21.93 22.08
C LEU A 451 5.12 22.68 20.87
N MET A 452 4.47 23.79 21.13
CA MET A 452 4.03 24.70 20.07
C MET A 452 5.22 25.25 19.27
N GLY A 453 4.97 25.62 18.01
CA GLY A 453 5.98 26.25 17.14
C GLY A 453 7.10 25.32 16.67
N GLY A 454 6.84 24.00 16.60
CA GLY A 454 7.85 23.02 16.16
C GLY A 454 9.05 22.94 17.12
N ARG A 455 8.84 23.19 18.41
CA ARG A 455 9.85 23.09 19.45
C ARG A 455 9.63 21.85 20.31
N PHE A 456 10.67 21.47 21.05
CA PHE A 456 10.67 20.28 21.89
C PHE A 456 11.21 20.59 23.28
N ALA A 457 10.73 19.83 24.26
CA ALA A 457 11.33 19.76 25.59
C ALA A 457 11.96 18.40 25.78
N GLU A 458 13.12 18.34 26.39
CA GLU A 458 13.73 17.09 26.87
C GLU A 458 13.49 16.96 28.38
N GLU A 459 12.77 15.92 28.80
CA GLU A 459 12.21 15.80 30.16
C GLU A 459 13.27 15.49 31.21
N ARG A 460 14.30 14.67 30.89
CA ARG A 460 15.32 14.23 31.84
C ARG A 460 16.30 15.34 32.25
N THR A 461 16.61 16.21 31.30
CA THR A 461 17.53 17.35 31.56
C THR A 461 16.82 18.65 31.82
N GLY A 462 15.51 18.72 31.61
CA GLY A 462 14.71 19.95 31.72
C GLY A 462 14.95 20.98 30.59
N LYS A 463 15.71 20.65 29.56
CA LYS A 463 15.95 21.55 28.44
C LYS A 463 14.67 21.77 27.64
N ARG A 464 14.36 23.03 27.31
CA ARG A 464 13.16 23.45 26.59
C ARG A 464 13.49 24.26 25.35
N ALA A 465 12.50 24.39 24.49
CA ALA A 465 12.58 25.14 23.23
C ALA A 465 13.65 24.63 22.26
N LEU A 466 13.97 23.33 22.31
CA LEU A 466 14.89 22.65 21.40
C LEU A 466 14.30 22.63 19.98
N THR A 467 15.15 22.77 18.97
CA THR A 467 14.84 22.38 17.60
C THR A 467 15.04 20.88 17.40
N ALA A 468 14.58 20.32 16.26
CA ALA A 468 14.89 18.93 15.93
C ALA A 468 16.42 18.68 15.78
N ALA A 469 17.17 19.69 15.32
CA ALA A 469 18.63 19.61 15.24
C ALA A 469 19.28 19.58 16.63
N ASP A 470 18.77 20.37 17.60
CA ASP A 470 19.26 20.34 18.99
C ASP A 470 18.96 18.98 19.65
N ALA A 471 17.77 18.42 19.40
CA ALA A 471 17.38 17.10 19.87
C ALA A 471 18.31 16.02 19.29
N LEU A 472 18.61 16.09 18.01
CA LEU A 472 19.56 15.18 17.34
C LEU A 472 20.98 15.29 17.94
N ALA A 473 21.46 16.51 18.18
CA ALA A 473 22.78 16.75 18.80
C ALA A 473 22.84 16.11 20.20
N LEU A 474 21.76 16.28 20.97
CA LEU A 474 21.66 15.68 22.30
C LEU A 474 21.64 14.15 22.25
N CYS A 475 20.93 13.57 21.29
CA CYS A 475 20.91 12.13 21.07
C CYS A 475 22.31 11.59 20.72
N ARG A 476 23.04 12.30 19.86
CA ARG A 476 24.42 11.91 19.48
C ARG A 476 25.39 11.95 20.65
N ASP A 477 25.24 12.93 21.54
CA ASP A 477 26.05 13.07 22.76
C ASP A 477 25.75 11.97 23.79
N ARG A 478 24.48 11.62 23.97
CA ARG A 478 24.03 10.79 25.08
C ARG A 478 23.83 9.32 24.75
N LEU A 479 23.67 8.96 23.48
CA LEU A 479 23.37 7.62 23.03
C LEU A 479 24.48 7.08 22.11
N PRO A 480 25.53 6.48 22.67
CA PRO A 480 26.58 5.84 21.87
C PRO A 480 26.00 4.69 21.06
N ALA A 481 26.74 4.30 20.01
CA ALA A 481 26.40 3.19 19.17
C ALA A 481 27.54 2.16 19.16
N THR A 482 27.21 0.88 19.24
CA THR A 482 28.16 -0.22 18.97
C THR A 482 28.27 -0.49 17.48
N PHE A 483 27.21 -0.18 16.73
CA PHE A 483 27.15 -0.25 15.27
C PHE A 483 26.64 1.07 14.70
N ARG A 484 27.33 1.59 13.71
CA ARG A 484 26.91 2.79 12.95
C ARG A 484 27.34 2.73 11.50
N VAL A 485 26.64 3.47 10.67
CA VAL A 485 26.93 3.60 9.25
C VAL A 485 27.53 4.97 8.98
N LEU A 486 28.63 5.00 8.28
CA LEU A 486 29.39 6.21 7.94
C LEU A 486 29.43 6.40 6.43
N GLU A 487 29.53 7.65 6.01
CA GLU A 487 29.99 8.00 4.66
C GLU A 487 31.48 7.63 4.53
N GLN A 488 32.00 7.56 3.31
CA GLN A 488 33.42 7.25 3.06
C GLN A 488 34.39 8.24 3.72
N ASN A 489 33.97 9.46 3.94
CA ASN A 489 34.77 10.49 4.65
C ASN A 489 34.73 10.33 6.18
N GLY A 490 34.04 9.32 6.71
CA GLY A 490 33.94 9.04 8.13
C GLY A 490 32.85 9.81 8.88
N THR A 491 32.06 10.64 8.21
CA THR A 491 30.90 11.30 8.84
C THR A 491 29.73 10.32 8.97
N PRO A 492 28.83 10.47 9.97
CA PRO A 492 27.63 9.65 10.06
C PRO A 492 26.77 9.76 8.81
N ALA A 493 26.45 8.62 8.21
CA ALA A 493 25.54 8.58 7.07
C ALA A 493 24.10 8.92 7.50
N THR A 494 23.37 9.61 6.62
CA THR A 494 21.98 10.04 6.83
C THR A 494 21.06 9.45 5.76
N ASN A 495 19.75 9.64 5.89
CA ASN A 495 18.75 9.10 4.98
C ASN A 495 18.79 7.56 4.89
N LEU A 496 19.04 6.94 6.02
CA LEU A 496 19.05 5.49 6.24
C LEU A 496 18.25 5.17 7.49
N LEU A 497 17.55 4.04 7.49
CA LEU A 497 17.15 3.40 8.74
C LEU A 497 18.26 2.43 9.17
N VAL A 498 18.64 2.49 10.42
CA VAL A 498 19.63 1.59 11.03
C VAL A 498 19.05 1.04 12.32
N ARG A 499 19.14 -0.27 12.51
CA ARG A 499 18.75 -0.94 13.76
C ARG A 499 19.84 -1.88 14.19
N THR A 500 20.15 -1.86 15.49
CA THR A 500 21.01 -2.83 16.16
C THR A 500 20.16 -3.61 17.14
N TYR A 501 20.27 -4.91 17.12
CA TYR A 501 19.41 -5.81 17.89
C TYR A 501 20.17 -6.47 19.05
N THR A 502 19.42 -6.97 20.02
CA THR A 502 19.97 -7.58 21.25
C THR A 502 20.81 -8.84 21.00
N ASP A 503 20.61 -9.50 19.88
CA ASP A 503 21.43 -10.62 19.42
C ASP A 503 22.77 -10.20 18.78
N GLY A 504 23.06 -8.90 18.76
CA GLY A 504 24.25 -8.31 18.16
C GLY A 504 24.18 -8.12 16.63
N SER A 505 23.10 -8.55 15.98
CA SER A 505 22.91 -8.29 14.56
C SER A 505 22.50 -6.84 14.29
N SER A 506 22.67 -6.38 13.06
CA SER A 506 22.25 -5.03 12.65
C SER A 506 21.65 -5.05 11.25
N ALA A 507 20.73 -4.13 10.98
CA ALA A 507 20.13 -3.96 9.67
C ALA A 507 20.23 -2.50 9.22
N VAL A 508 20.43 -2.29 7.93
CA VAL A 508 20.52 -0.97 7.28
C VAL A 508 19.62 -0.94 6.06
N LEU A 509 18.71 0.01 6.00
CA LEU A 509 17.80 0.19 4.89
C LEU A 509 18.07 1.50 4.17
N ASN A 510 18.27 1.45 2.84
CA ASN A 510 18.41 2.62 1.99
C ASN A 510 17.03 3.13 1.57
N LEU A 511 16.70 4.34 1.94
CA LEU A 511 15.45 4.98 1.56
C LEU A 511 15.55 5.76 0.23
N GLN A 512 16.74 5.85 -0.36
CA GLN A 512 16.94 6.53 -1.64
C GLN A 512 16.43 5.65 -2.80
N PRO A 513 15.53 6.18 -3.64
CA PRO A 513 14.89 5.36 -4.68
C PRO A 513 15.79 5.06 -5.89
N PHE A 514 16.79 5.90 -6.14
CA PHE A 514 17.56 5.87 -7.40
C PHE A 514 19.09 5.83 -7.20
N SER A 515 19.57 5.83 -5.96
CA SER A 515 21.01 5.95 -5.71
C SER A 515 21.54 4.81 -4.86
N ASP A 516 22.45 4.04 -5.45
CA ASP A 516 23.32 3.17 -4.68
C ASP A 516 24.27 4.02 -3.83
N ARG A 517 24.62 3.52 -2.67
CA ARG A 517 25.47 4.24 -1.72
C ARG A 517 26.69 3.39 -1.35
N MET A 518 27.88 3.97 -1.46
CA MET A 518 29.13 3.40 -0.96
C MET A 518 29.34 3.91 0.45
N LEU A 519 29.23 3.02 1.42
CA LEU A 519 29.19 3.33 2.84
C LEU A 519 30.23 2.51 3.62
N VAL A 520 30.42 2.86 4.88
CA VAL A 520 31.29 2.13 5.80
C VAL A 520 30.46 1.73 7.04
N ALA A 521 30.33 0.44 7.29
CA ALA A 521 29.82 -0.07 8.55
C ALA A 521 30.96 -0.01 9.59
N GLU A 522 30.72 0.63 10.72
CA GLU A 522 31.64 0.62 11.86
C GLU A 522 31.02 -0.13 13.01
N ARG A 523 31.65 -1.22 13.45
CA ARG A 523 31.24 -2.03 14.59
C ARG A 523 32.39 -2.14 15.59
N ASN A 524 32.19 -1.62 16.80
CA ASN A 524 33.21 -1.64 17.87
C ASN A 524 34.58 -1.14 17.40
N GLY A 525 34.59 -0.09 16.56
CA GLY A 525 35.83 0.50 16.01
C GLY A 525 36.35 -0.19 14.74
N THR A 526 35.87 -1.36 14.38
CA THR A 526 36.20 -2.02 13.10
C THR A 526 35.41 -1.45 11.98
N ARG A 527 36.04 -1.05 10.88
CA ARG A 527 35.43 -0.42 9.71
C ARG A 527 35.42 -1.37 8.52
N THR A 528 34.24 -1.60 7.95
CA THR A 528 34.03 -2.44 6.77
C THR A 528 33.30 -1.65 5.69
N PRO A 529 33.89 -1.39 4.53
CA PRO A 529 33.20 -0.75 3.43
C PRO A 529 32.16 -1.70 2.82
N PHE A 530 31.02 -1.15 2.36
CA PHE A 530 29.98 -1.90 1.65
C PHE A 530 29.21 -1.01 0.70
N THR A 531 28.57 -1.62 -0.29
CA THR A 531 27.64 -0.94 -1.20
C THR A 531 26.21 -1.29 -0.81
N LEU A 532 25.39 -0.27 -0.57
CA LEU A 532 23.96 -0.41 -0.27
C LEU A 532 23.17 0.04 -1.49
N PRO A 533 22.51 -0.87 -2.22
CA PRO A 533 21.75 -0.53 -3.40
C PRO A 533 20.62 0.46 -3.12
N ALA A 534 20.16 1.16 -4.14
CA ALA A 534 18.92 1.93 -4.10
C ALA A 534 17.77 1.05 -3.61
N ARG A 535 16.95 1.55 -2.67
CA ARG A 535 15.87 0.80 -2.02
C ARG A 535 16.32 -0.50 -1.32
N GLY A 536 17.63 -0.72 -1.19
CA GLY A 536 18.21 -1.96 -0.70
C GLY A 536 18.23 -2.05 0.83
N VAL A 537 18.23 -3.26 1.33
CA VAL A 537 18.50 -3.59 2.74
C VAL A 537 19.78 -4.40 2.81
N MET A 538 20.59 -4.12 3.84
CA MET A 538 21.79 -4.88 4.18
C MET A 538 21.66 -5.39 5.61
N LEU A 539 21.89 -6.68 5.78
CA LEU A 539 21.80 -7.38 7.05
C LEU A 539 23.20 -7.76 7.50
N PHE A 540 23.53 -7.48 8.76
CA PHE A 540 24.82 -7.75 9.37
C PHE A 540 24.60 -8.70 10.55
N ASP A 541 25.17 -9.90 10.48
CA ASP A 541 25.18 -10.84 11.58
C ASP A 541 26.06 -10.34 12.74
N ALA A 542 25.86 -10.89 13.94
CA ALA A 542 26.62 -10.52 15.15
C ALA A 542 28.14 -10.81 15.01
N VAL A 543 28.46 -11.82 14.23
CA VAL A 543 29.87 -12.16 13.92
C VAL A 543 30.21 -11.49 12.59
N ALA A 544 31.18 -10.57 12.63
CA ALA A 544 31.65 -9.89 11.42
C ALA A 544 32.19 -10.92 10.39
N GLN A 545 31.41 -11.18 9.37
CA GLN A 545 31.91 -11.82 8.17
C GLN A 545 32.17 -10.69 7.15
N GLU A 546 33.38 -10.67 6.61
CA GLU A 546 33.71 -9.82 5.48
C GLU A 546 32.84 -10.22 4.30
N ARG A 547 31.80 -9.43 4.05
CA ARG A 547 30.82 -9.66 2.97
C ARG A 547 30.96 -8.65 1.83
N ASN A 548 32.16 -8.19 1.56
CA ASN A 548 32.40 -7.52 0.30
C ASN A 548 32.50 -8.58 -0.79
N PRO A 549 31.66 -8.53 -1.83
CA PRO A 549 31.90 -9.32 -3.01
C PRO A 549 33.32 -8.99 -3.49
N PRO A 550 34.15 -9.98 -3.78
CA PRO A 550 35.53 -9.73 -4.21
C PRO A 550 35.48 -8.86 -5.47
N VAL A 551 36.38 -7.86 -5.51
CA VAL A 551 36.51 -6.99 -6.68
C VAL A 551 36.84 -7.89 -7.88
N PRO A 552 36.11 -7.79 -9.01
CA PRO A 552 36.40 -8.60 -10.17
C PRO A 552 37.80 -8.26 -10.70
N SER A 553 38.54 -9.27 -11.12
CA SER A 553 39.88 -9.10 -11.73
C SER A 553 39.78 -8.57 -13.15
N SER A 554 38.68 -8.85 -13.85
CA SER A 554 38.35 -8.26 -15.16
C SER A 554 36.83 -8.13 -15.34
N ILE A 555 36.45 -7.23 -16.24
CA ILE A 555 35.07 -6.98 -16.66
C ILE A 555 35.03 -7.04 -18.19
N THR A 556 34.21 -7.93 -18.73
CA THR A 556 34.00 -8.06 -20.17
C THR A 556 32.57 -7.67 -20.54
N SER A 557 32.41 -6.57 -21.26
CA SER A 557 31.08 -6.08 -21.64
C SER A 557 30.51 -6.84 -22.83
N LEU A 558 29.19 -7.13 -22.77
CA LEU A 558 28.39 -7.70 -23.84
C LEU A 558 27.70 -6.63 -24.72
N ALA A 559 28.06 -5.35 -24.59
CA ALA A 559 27.45 -4.24 -25.31
C ALA A 559 27.52 -4.40 -26.85
N ASN A 560 28.54 -5.07 -27.35
CA ASN A 560 28.71 -5.30 -28.80
C ASN A 560 27.99 -6.53 -29.32
N VAL A 561 27.37 -7.32 -28.49
CA VAL A 561 26.61 -8.52 -28.91
C VAL A 561 25.34 -8.08 -29.63
N ASP A 562 24.99 -8.83 -30.66
CA ASP A 562 23.73 -8.67 -31.39
C ASP A 562 22.70 -9.63 -30.82
N TRP A 563 21.60 -9.08 -30.31
CA TRP A 563 20.55 -9.82 -29.62
C TRP A 563 19.30 -9.99 -30.47
N ASP A 564 18.65 -11.13 -30.36
CA ASP A 564 17.25 -11.30 -30.75
C ASP A 564 16.37 -10.77 -29.62
N LEU A 565 15.37 -9.95 -29.94
CA LEU A 565 14.40 -9.43 -28.99
C LEU A 565 13.02 -10.02 -29.26
N THR A 566 12.54 -10.81 -28.31
CA THR A 566 11.18 -11.41 -28.34
C THR A 566 10.32 -10.80 -27.25
N LEU A 567 9.02 -10.69 -27.54
CA LEU A 567 8.02 -10.12 -26.63
C LEU A 567 7.00 -11.19 -26.24
N SER A 568 6.57 -11.22 -25.00
CA SER A 568 5.56 -12.17 -24.50
C SER A 568 4.12 -11.81 -24.89
N ALA A 569 3.90 -10.59 -25.36
CA ALA A 569 2.62 -10.02 -25.76
C ALA A 569 2.83 -9.05 -26.93
N PRO A 570 1.80 -8.69 -27.69
CA PRO A 570 1.89 -7.60 -28.67
C PRO A 570 2.20 -6.27 -27.98
N ASN A 571 2.87 -5.35 -28.70
CA ASN A 571 2.97 -3.97 -28.26
C ASN A 571 1.59 -3.32 -28.28
N ILE A 572 1.38 -2.31 -27.47
CA ILE A 572 0.12 -1.58 -27.36
C ILE A 572 0.32 -0.10 -27.61
N ARG A 573 -0.75 0.55 -28.06
CA ARG A 573 -0.86 2.01 -28.05
C ARG A 573 -2.28 2.38 -27.62
N ARG A 574 -2.38 3.13 -26.53
CA ARG A 574 -3.65 3.66 -26.06
C ARG A 574 -4.12 4.77 -27.00
N VAL A 575 -5.42 4.77 -27.34
CA VAL A 575 -6.07 5.91 -27.97
C VAL A 575 -6.48 6.90 -26.87
N ASN A 576 -5.90 8.09 -26.90
CA ASN A 576 -6.26 9.14 -25.97
C ASN A 576 -7.41 9.96 -26.56
N PHE A 577 -8.50 10.09 -25.80
CA PHE A 577 -9.68 10.87 -26.20
C PHE A 577 -9.66 12.24 -25.53
N ASP A 578 -9.97 13.26 -26.30
CA ASP A 578 -10.18 14.63 -25.82
C ASP A 578 -11.58 14.83 -25.18
N GLU A 579 -11.86 16.04 -24.73
CA GLU A 579 -13.14 16.41 -24.12
C GLU A 579 -14.34 16.27 -25.09
N THR A 580 -14.06 16.28 -26.41
CA THR A 580 -15.09 16.08 -27.46
C THR A 580 -15.29 14.61 -27.81
N LYS A 581 -14.67 13.70 -27.05
CA LYS A 581 -14.69 12.23 -27.23
C LYS A 581 -14.06 11.76 -28.55
N ASN A 582 -13.11 12.53 -29.09
CA ASN A 582 -12.35 12.18 -30.27
C ASN A 582 -10.89 11.89 -29.91
N GLY A 583 -10.26 10.98 -30.66
CA GLY A 583 -8.86 10.64 -30.55
C GLY A 583 -8.26 10.32 -31.90
N THR A 584 -6.93 10.36 -32.00
CA THR A 584 -6.23 10.07 -33.25
C THR A 584 -5.02 9.17 -33.01
N LEU A 585 -4.69 8.37 -34.02
CA LEU A 585 -3.41 7.66 -34.13
C LEU A 585 -2.80 7.93 -35.52
N THR A 586 -1.50 8.14 -35.55
CA THR A 586 -0.75 8.35 -36.81
C THR A 586 0.09 7.11 -37.11
N VAL A 587 -0.01 6.62 -38.34
CA VAL A 587 0.69 5.44 -38.85
C VAL A 587 1.61 5.83 -40.00
N ALA A 588 2.91 5.63 -39.85
CA ALA A 588 3.90 6.02 -40.91
C ALA A 588 3.93 5.06 -42.10
N ALA A 589 3.72 3.78 -41.85
CA ALA A 589 3.69 2.74 -42.89
C ALA A 589 2.67 1.66 -42.51
N PRO A 590 2.05 0.98 -43.50
CA PRO A 590 0.98 0.02 -43.20
C PRO A 590 1.37 -1.04 -42.17
N LEU A 591 0.48 -1.25 -41.18
CA LEU A 591 0.60 -2.29 -40.16
C LEU A 591 -0.26 -3.48 -40.56
N LYS A 592 0.20 -4.69 -40.24
CA LYS A 592 -0.51 -5.94 -40.49
C LYS A 592 -0.89 -6.60 -39.19
N ASP A 593 -1.97 -7.35 -39.20
CA ASP A 593 -2.40 -8.19 -38.07
C ASP A 593 -2.55 -7.43 -36.76
N VAL A 594 -2.94 -6.16 -36.85
CA VAL A 594 -3.27 -5.35 -35.64
C VAL A 594 -4.70 -5.63 -35.18
N ARG A 595 -4.96 -5.36 -33.93
CA ARG A 595 -6.28 -5.50 -33.29
C ARG A 595 -6.59 -4.25 -32.48
N LEU A 596 -7.84 -3.84 -32.46
CA LEU A 596 -8.33 -2.92 -31.44
C LEU A 596 -8.81 -3.74 -30.25
N VAL A 597 -8.40 -3.33 -29.05
CA VAL A 597 -8.75 -3.96 -27.80
C VAL A 597 -9.59 -2.98 -26.98
N THR A 598 -10.76 -3.42 -26.60
CA THR A 598 -11.74 -2.64 -25.83
C THR A 598 -12.05 -3.32 -24.52
N ARG A 599 -12.41 -2.54 -23.51
CA ARG A 599 -12.94 -3.06 -22.27
C ARG A 599 -14.37 -3.55 -22.47
N ASP A 600 -14.69 -4.78 -22.02
CA ASP A 600 -16.00 -5.41 -22.16
C ASP A 600 -16.78 -5.46 -20.83
N CYS A 601 -16.47 -4.63 -19.88
CA CYS A 601 -17.24 -4.65 -18.65
C CYS A 601 -18.24 -3.50 -18.64
N ALA A 602 -19.49 -3.88 -18.43
CA ALA A 602 -20.52 -2.92 -18.04
C ALA A 602 -20.19 -2.44 -16.62
N MET A 603 -20.02 -1.14 -16.44
CA MET A 603 -19.93 -0.56 -15.10
C MET A 603 -21.28 -0.67 -14.43
N SER A 604 -21.36 -1.28 -13.26
CA SER A 604 -22.56 -1.22 -12.45
C SER A 604 -22.35 -0.22 -11.30
N TYR A 605 -23.28 0.68 -11.16
CA TYR A 605 -23.35 1.60 -10.03
C TYR A 605 -24.72 1.54 -9.37
N ALA A 606 -24.75 1.78 -8.06
CA ALA A 606 -25.99 1.80 -7.32
C ALA A 606 -26.59 3.20 -7.32
N VAL A 607 -27.88 3.31 -7.62
CA VAL A 607 -28.67 4.53 -7.45
C VAL A 607 -29.84 4.26 -6.52
N THR A 608 -30.30 5.29 -5.82
CA THR A 608 -31.57 5.21 -5.09
C THR A 608 -32.75 5.18 -6.06
N SER A 609 -33.92 4.75 -5.58
CA SER A 609 -35.17 4.85 -6.34
C SER A 609 -35.53 6.28 -6.78
N SER A 610 -34.92 7.29 -6.13
CA SER A 610 -35.00 8.71 -6.54
C SER A 610 -33.92 9.12 -7.57
N GLY A 611 -33.08 8.19 -8.04
CA GLY A 611 -32.06 8.45 -9.06
C GLY A 611 -30.77 9.07 -8.52
N ARG A 612 -30.59 9.13 -7.21
CA ARG A 612 -29.37 9.65 -6.59
C ARG A 612 -28.28 8.55 -6.57
N PRO A 613 -27.07 8.80 -7.09
CA PRO A 613 -25.96 7.87 -6.95
C PRO A 613 -25.69 7.59 -5.47
N ILE A 614 -25.50 6.32 -5.13
CA ILE A 614 -25.13 5.89 -3.77
C ILE A 614 -23.62 5.72 -3.78
N GLY A 615 -22.94 6.46 -2.90
CA GLY A 615 -21.51 6.26 -2.63
C GLY A 615 -21.25 4.86 -2.06
N LEU A 616 -20.02 4.40 -2.13
CA LEU A 616 -19.57 3.06 -1.70
C LEU A 616 -20.08 2.65 -0.33
N ASN A 617 -20.12 3.59 0.59
CA ASN A 617 -20.47 3.37 1.99
C ASN A 617 -21.79 4.02 2.37
N GLU A 618 -22.50 4.52 1.38
CA GLU A 618 -23.75 5.21 1.59
C GLU A 618 -24.89 4.21 1.49
N GLN A 619 -25.71 4.11 2.53
CA GLN A 619 -26.95 3.35 2.49
C GLN A 619 -28.08 4.22 1.94
N PRO A 620 -29.05 3.63 1.25
CA PRO A 620 -30.22 4.37 0.82
C PRO A 620 -30.96 4.95 2.03
N ALA A 621 -31.54 6.11 1.88
CA ALA A 621 -32.40 6.69 2.90
C ALA A 621 -33.58 5.74 3.17
N LYS A 622 -34.14 5.80 4.39
CA LYS A 622 -35.28 4.97 4.78
C LYS A 622 -36.44 5.17 3.80
N GLY A 623 -36.80 4.13 3.07
CA GLY A 623 -37.83 4.14 2.05
C GLY A 623 -37.31 4.18 0.60
N ASP A 624 -36.02 4.46 0.38
CA ASP A 624 -35.41 4.30 -0.94
C ASP A 624 -35.03 2.84 -1.17
N THR A 625 -35.29 2.34 -2.36
CA THR A 625 -34.76 1.05 -2.83
C THR A 625 -33.48 1.31 -3.65
N VAL A 626 -32.53 0.41 -3.52
CA VAL A 626 -31.33 0.44 -4.35
C VAL A 626 -31.66 -0.14 -5.72
N ILE A 627 -31.47 0.66 -6.74
CA ILE A 627 -31.58 0.23 -8.14
C ILE A 627 -30.14 0.09 -8.65
N ARG A 628 -29.81 -1.10 -9.11
CA ARG A 628 -28.53 -1.34 -9.78
C ARG A 628 -28.64 -0.87 -11.22
N HIS A 629 -27.88 0.13 -11.60
CA HIS A 629 -27.67 0.50 -12.98
C HIS A 629 -26.44 -0.22 -13.52
N VAL A 630 -26.59 -0.87 -14.68
CA VAL A 630 -25.49 -1.39 -15.46
C VAL A 630 -25.28 -0.42 -16.61
N ALA A 631 -24.18 0.36 -16.54
CA ALA A 631 -23.84 1.25 -17.65
C ALA A 631 -23.44 0.41 -18.87
N GLU A 632 -23.95 0.78 -20.04
CA GLU A 632 -23.54 0.12 -21.27
C GLU A 632 -22.03 0.34 -21.54
N PRO A 633 -21.33 -0.70 -22.06
CA PRO A 633 -19.96 -0.54 -22.51
C PRO A 633 -19.84 0.59 -23.52
N TYR A 634 -18.69 1.25 -23.54
CA TYR A 634 -18.41 2.26 -24.55
C TYR A 634 -18.43 1.66 -25.96
N ALA A 635 -19.13 2.31 -26.88
CA ALA A 635 -19.03 2.03 -28.30
C ALA A 635 -18.07 3.00 -28.98
N PHE A 636 -17.25 2.46 -29.87
CA PHE A 636 -16.21 3.21 -30.57
C PHE A 636 -16.43 3.15 -32.07
N GLU A 637 -16.02 4.21 -32.75
CA GLU A 637 -15.83 4.23 -34.21
C GLU A 637 -14.37 4.51 -34.55
N MET A 638 -13.90 3.95 -35.65
CA MET A 638 -12.63 4.22 -36.29
C MET A 638 -12.89 4.64 -37.73
N ASP A 639 -12.46 5.80 -38.13
CA ASP A 639 -12.65 6.38 -39.47
C ASP A 639 -14.12 6.34 -39.93
N GLY A 640 -15.08 6.54 -39.01
CA GLY A 640 -16.52 6.53 -39.24
C GLY A 640 -17.13 5.10 -39.29
N ALA A 641 -16.35 4.07 -39.09
CA ALA A 641 -16.85 2.70 -39.01
C ALA A 641 -16.92 2.20 -37.57
N LYS A 642 -18.01 1.55 -37.20
CA LYS A 642 -18.20 0.98 -35.87
C LYS A 642 -17.13 -0.09 -35.58
N VAL A 643 -16.51 -0.01 -34.40
CA VAL A 643 -15.54 -1.02 -33.94
C VAL A 643 -16.30 -2.19 -33.31
N GLU A 644 -16.20 -3.36 -33.95
CA GLU A 644 -16.77 -4.62 -33.44
C GLU A 644 -15.67 -5.48 -32.84
N SER A 645 -15.79 -5.83 -31.56
CA SER A 645 -14.79 -6.62 -30.80
C SER A 645 -15.38 -7.97 -30.37
N PRO A 646 -15.56 -8.93 -31.32
CA PRO A 646 -16.26 -10.19 -31.06
C PRO A 646 -15.44 -11.21 -30.26
N GLU A 647 -14.09 -11.08 -30.26
CA GLU A 647 -13.19 -12.06 -29.66
C GLU A 647 -12.78 -11.64 -28.23
N PRO A 648 -12.72 -12.57 -27.26
CA PRO A 648 -12.07 -12.28 -25.99
C PRO A 648 -10.58 -12.02 -26.21
N CYS A 649 -10.02 -11.04 -25.51
CA CYS A 649 -8.60 -10.74 -25.54
C CYS A 649 -7.92 -11.43 -24.36
N THR A 650 -7.06 -12.41 -24.67
CA THR A 650 -6.26 -13.16 -23.67
C THR A 650 -4.79 -12.77 -23.66
N SER A 651 -4.33 -11.99 -24.65
CA SER A 651 -2.93 -11.59 -24.79
C SER A 651 -2.57 -10.33 -24.00
N LEU A 652 -3.56 -9.51 -23.69
CA LEU A 652 -3.41 -8.38 -22.79
C LEU A 652 -4.17 -8.72 -21.51
N ARG A 653 -3.46 -8.81 -20.42
CA ARG A 653 -4.02 -8.88 -19.07
C ARG A 653 -3.66 -7.58 -18.36
N PRO A 654 -4.29 -6.47 -18.70
CA PRO A 654 -4.07 -5.27 -17.92
C PRO A 654 -4.89 -5.41 -16.67
N CYS A 655 -4.19 -5.59 -15.64
CA CYS A 655 -4.56 -5.37 -14.31
C CYS A 655 -5.82 -5.99 -13.83
N TYR A 656 -6.86 -5.90 -13.96
CA TYR A 656 -8.05 -6.24 -13.23
C TYR A 656 -9.22 -6.55 -14.15
N ASP A 657 -8.97 -6.51 -15.42
CA ASP A 657 -10.03 -6.63 -16.39
C ASP A 657 -9.78 -7.84 -17.29
N PRO A 658 -10.27 -9.03 -16.93
CA PRO A 658 -10.19 -10.19 -17.79
C PRO A 658 -11.10 -10.05 -19.00
N LEU A 659 -11.97 -9.06 -18.98
CA LEU A 659 -13.00 -8.85 -19.96
C LEU A 659 -12.58 -7.80 -20.99
N TYR A 660 -11.36 -7.93 -21.48
CA TYR A 660 -11.00 -7.26 -22.72
C TYR A 660 -11.49 -8.08 -23.91
N ARG A 661 -12.10 -7.39 -24.83
CA ARG A 661 -12.47 -7.95 -26.14
C ARG A 661 -11.63 -7.29 -27.22
N GLN A 662 -11.48 -7.98 -28.32
CA GLN A 662 -10.67 -7.50 -29.43
C GLN A 662 -11.39 -7.73 -30.77
N THR A 663 -11.01 -6.88 -31.73
CA THR A 663 -11.40 -7.09 -33.10
C THR A 663 -10.73 -8.35 -33.66
N VAL A 664 -11.25 -8.87 -34.77
CA VAL A 664 -10.45 -9.76 -35.62
C VAL A 664 -9.22 -9.01 -36.14
N PRO A 665 -8.11 -9.70 -36.48
CA PRO A 665 -6.94 -9.03 -37.03
C PRO A 665 -7.29 -8.27 -38.32
N PHE A 666 -6.73 -7.08 -38.47
CA PHE A 666 -6.90 -6.27 -39.66
C PHE A 666 -5.61 -5.55 -40.04
N ALA A 667 -5.55 -5.05 -41.26
CA ALA A 667 -4.46 -4.20 -41.74
C ALA A 667 -4.83 -2.73 -41.52
N LEU A 668 -3.91 -1.94 -40.95
CA LEU A 668 -4.08 -0.52 -40.75
C LEU A 668 -3.19 0.22 -41.77
N ALA A 669 -3.80 1.08 -42.60
CA ALA A 669 -3.10 1.81 -43.63
C ALA A 669 -2.14 2.88 -43.03
N ALA A 670 -1.22 3.40 -43.82
CA ALA A 670 -0.48 4.61 -43.44
C ALA A 670 -1.41 5.83 -43.50
N GLY A 671 -1.24 6.73 -42.55
CA GLY A 671 -2.06 7.96 -42.44
C GLY A 671 -2.51 8.25 -41.01
N GLU A 672 -3.37 9.25 -40.86
CA GLU A 672 -4.06 9.58 -39.62
C GLU A 672 -5.36 8.78 -39.56
N HIS A 673 -5.59 8.07 -38.45
CA HIS A 673 -6.84 7.37 -38.14
C HIS A 673 -7.54 8.07 -36.99
N ARG A 674 -8.85 8.27 -37.19
CA ARG A 674 -9.71 9.00 -36.23
C ARG A 674 -10.58 8.04 -35.48
N PHE A 675 -10.66 8.25 -34.19
CA PHE A 675 -11.49 7.47 -33.28
C PHE A 675 -12.50 8.38 -32.62
N ALA A 676 -13.70 7.86 -32.39
CA ALA A 676 -14.76 8.54 -31.66
C ALA A 676 -15.44 7.58 -30.68
N ILE A 677 -15.89 8.13 -29.56
CA ILE A 677 -16.78 7.44 -28.63
C ILE A 677 -18.20 7.83 -29.00
N THR A 678 -19.00 6.87 -29.43
CA THR A 678 -20.35 7.11 -29.95
C THR A 678 -21.48 6.85 -28.96
N SER A 679 -21.27 5.95 -28.01
CA SER A 679 -22.22 5.67 -26.94
C SER A 679 -21.48 5.11 -25.70
N GLY A 680 -22.18 5.10 -24.61
CA GLY A 680 -21.71 4.65 -23.30
C GLY A 680 -21.90 5.76 -22.28
N GLU A 681 -22.48 5.41 -21.14
CA GLU A 681 -22.52 6.30 -19.99
C GLU A 681 -21.14 6.28 -19.32
N ALA A 682 -20.45 7.42 -19.39
CA ALA A 682 -19.31 7.64 -18.53
C ALA A 682 -19.82 7.78 -17.10
N ASP A 683 -19.40 6.91 -16.19
CA ASP A 683 -19.31 7.38 -14.83
C ASP A 683 -18.27 8.50 -14.81
N LYS A 684 -18.75 9.73 -14.71
CA LYS A 684 -17.93 10.95 -14.78
C LYS A 684 -16.82 11.00 -13.73
N ASN A 685 -16.79 10.04 -12.81
CA ASN A 685 -15.93 10.06 -11.65
C ASN A 685 -14.81 8.99 -11.67
N PHE A 686 -14.88 7.92 -12.48
CA PHE A 686 -14.06 6.76 -12.21
C PHE A 686 -13.23 6.16 -13.36
N PHE A 687 -13.69 6.19 -14.62
CA PHE A 687 -12.94 5.56 -15.71
C PHE A 687 -12.98 6.36 -17.00
N LEU A 688 -11.81 6.51 -17.60
CA LEU A 688 -11.73 6.93 -19.00
C LEU A 688 -11.96 5.70 -19.88
N PRO A 689 -12.66 5.86 -21.04
CA PRO A 689 -12.82 4.78 -21.98
C PRO A 689 -11.45 4.29 -22.44
N ALA A 690 -11.21 2.98 -22.31
CA ALA A 690 -9.97 2.37 -22.73
C ALA A 690 -10.13 1.71 -24.10
N LEU A 691 -9.41 2.22 -25.07
CA LEU A 691 -9.24 1.64 -26.40
C LEU A 691 -7.76 1.56 -26.71
N PHE A 692 -7.29 0.38 -27.08
CA PHE A 692 -5.88 0.16 -27.41
C PHE A 692 -5.77 -0.40 -28.82
N LEU A 693 -4.78 0.05 -29.57
CA LEU A 693 -4.26 -0.71 -30.71
C LEU A 693 -3.20 -1.69 -30.20
N ALA A 694 -3.30 -2.96 -30.56
CA ALA A 694 -2.34 -4.01 -30.21
C ALA A 694 -1.79 -4.65 -31.48
N GLY A 695 -0.47 -4.94 -31.51
CA GLY A 695 0.16 -5.55 -32.68
C GLY A 695 1.68 -5.56 -32.63
N ASP A 696 2.30 -6.03 -33.71
CA ASP A 696 3.76 -6.01 -33.86
C ASP A 696 4.23 -4.72 -34.53
N PHE A 697 4.21 -3.63 -33.74
CA PHE A 697 4.62 -2.29 -34.20
C PHE A 697 5.52 -1.60 -33.17
N ALA A 698 6.22 -0.59 -33.62
CA ALA A 698 6.98 0.34 -32.79
C ALA A 698 6.29 1.72 -32.77
N VAL A 699 6.49 2.48 -31.70
CA VAL A 699 5.98 3.85 -31.53
C VAL A 699 7.16 4.80 -31.28
N PHE A 700 7.32 5.80 -32.13
CA PHE A 700 8.32 6.87 -31.97
C PHE A 700 7.64 8.22 -32.17
N ASN A 701 7.77 9.12 -31.21
CA ASN A 701 7.16 10.45 -31.26
C ASN A 701 5.67 10.39 -31.64
N ASP A 702 4.94 9.49 -31.00
CA ASP A 702 3.49 9.22 -31.22
C ASP A 702 3.11 8.67 -32.59
N VAL A 703 4.09 8.33 -33.42
CA VAL A 703 3.87 7.72 -34.73
C VAL A 703 4.15 6.22 -34.68
N LEU A 704 3.19 5.46 -35.18
CA LEU A 704 3.26 4.00 -35.25
C LEU A 704 3.93 3.57 -36.57
N MET A 705 4.77 2.55 -36.52
CA MET A 705 5.39 1.95 -37.69
C MET A 705 5.66 0.46 -37.49
N PRO A 706 5.85 -0.33 -38.55
CA PRO A 706 6.23 -1.75 -38.40
C PRO A 706 7.48 -1.88 -37.51
N ARG A 707 7.47 -2.81 -36.58
CA ARG A 707 8.65 -3.09 -35.76
C ARG A 707 9.76 -3.73 -36.57
N SER A 708 10.98 -3.32 -36.33
CA SER A 708 12.16 -3.96 -36.92
C SER A 708 12.30 -5.39 -36.34
N THR A 709 12.49 -6.37 -37.22
CA THR A 709 12.72 -7.78 -36.87
C THR A 709 14.21 -8.12 -36.80
N GLY A 710 15.08 -7.17 -37.00
CA GLY A 710 16.54 -7.37 -36.97
C GLY A 710 17.09 -7.51 -35.54
N LYS A 711 18.38 -7.88 -35.49
CA LYS A 711 19.10 -7.92 -34.21
C LYS A 711 19.14 -6.52 -33.57
N VAL A 712 19.08 -6.49 -32.25
CA VAL A 712 19.14 -5.26 -31.45
C VAL A 712 20.41 -5.22 -30.61
N LYS A 713 20.82 -4.06 -30.19
CA LYS A 713 21.85 -3.87 -29.16
C LYS A 713 21.19 -3.73 -27.77
N LEU A 714 22.02 -3.62 -26.74
CA LEU A 714 21.53 -3.30 -25.40
C LEU A 714 20.92 -1.89 -25.39
N GLY A 715 19.85 -1.71 -24.64
CA GLY A 715 19.21 -0.41 -24.50
C GLY A 715 17.83 -0.49 -23.86
N PRO A 716 17.23 0.66 -23.52
CA PRO A 716 15.88 0.71 -23.02
C PRO A 716 14.87 0.32 -24.11
N LEU A 717 13.74 -0.29 -23.71
CA LEU A 717 12.67 -0.67 -24.64
C LEU A 717 12.15 0.51 -25.48
N ALA A 718 12.12 1.70 -24.91
CA ALA A 718 11.76 2.94 -25.64
C ALA A 718 12.64 3.20 -26.87
N MET A 719 13.90 2.78 -26.85
CA MET A 719 14.83 2.90 -27.99
C MET A 719 14.41 2.04 -29.18
N PHE A 720 13.61 1.00 -28.92
CA PHE A 720 13.07 0.10 -29.94
C PHE A 720 11.60 0.40 -30.27
N GLY A 721 11.08 1.57 -29.81
CA GLY A 721 9.68 1.96 -29.99
C GLY A 721 8.72 1.16 -29.13
N LEU A 722 9.18 0.61 -28.01
CA LEU A 722 8.43 -0.28 -27.12
C LEU A 722 8.21 0.36 -25.72
N ALA A 723 8.10 1.68 -25.67
CA ALA A 723 7.83 2.40 -24.41
C ALA A 723 6.50 2.00 -23.78
N ASP A 724 5.52 1.70 -24.62
CA ASP A 724 4.15 1.29 -24.20
C ASP A 724 4.01 -0.21 -23.98
N PHE A 725 5.06 -1.00 -24.20
CA PHE A 725 5.00 -2.45 -24.05
C PHE A 725 4.75 -2.88 -22.60
N THR A 726 3.73 -3.72 -22.41
CA THR A 726 3.40 -4.35 -21.12
C THR A 726 3.52 -5.87 -21.27
N GLY A 727 4.48 -6.46 -20.57
CA GLY A 727 4.78 -7.89 -20.67
C GLY A 727 6.20 -8.24 -20.26
N THR A 728 6.72 -9.35 -20.78
CA THR A 728 8.11 -9.76 -20.60
C THR A 728 8.86 -9.67 -21.91
N ALA A 729 9.92 -8.88 -21.95
CA ALA A 729 10.83 -8.78 -23.10
C ALA A 729 12.05 -9.67 -22.86
N THR A 730 12.40 -10.52 -23.82
CA THR A 730 13.52 -11.46 -23.72
C THR A 730 14.56 -11.16 -24.79
N TRP A 731 15.78 -10.86 -24.34
CA TRP A 731 16.99 -10.77 -25.16
C TRP A 731 17.67 -12.11 -25.19
N SER A 732 17.97 -12.64 -26.37
CA SER A 732 18.70 -13.90 -26.53
C SER A 732 19.86 -13.78 -27.51
N ALA A 733 21.02 -14.34 -27.16
CA ALA A 733 22.20 -14.38 -28.03
C ALA A 733 23.13 -15.53 -27.65
N GLU A 734 23.86 -16.06 -28.65
CA GLU A 734 25.02 -16.88 -28.37
C GLU A 734 26.20 -16.04 -27.89
N VAL A 735 26.69 -16.33 -26.70
CA VAL A 735 27.79 -15.61 -26.07
C VAL A 735 28.94 -16.56 -25.71
N ALA A 736 30.16 -16.05 -25.72
CA ALA A 736 31.30 -16.77 -25.19
C ALA A 736 31.36 -16.55 -23.66
N VAL A 737 31.25 -17.62 -22.91
CA VAL A 737 31.43 -17.58 -21.45
C VAL A 737 32.94 -17.48 -21.17
N PRO A 738 33.40 -16.57 -20.29
CA PRO A 738 34.81 -16.49 -19.93
C PRO A 738 35.37 -17.82 -19.42
N ASN A 739 36.63 -18.10 -19.79
CA ASN A 739 37.28 -19.34 -19.33
C ASN A 739 37.93 -19.17 -17.96
N THR A 740 37.12 -18.84 -16.96
CA THR A 740 37.52 -18.69 -15.56
C THR A 740 36.62 -19.50 -14.66
N ALA A 741 37.20 -20.03 -13.59
CA ALA A 741 36.46 -20.89 -12.65
C ALA A 741 35.36 -20.12 -11.86
N ARG A 742 35.41 -18.77 -11.86
CA ARG A 742 34.49 -17.90 -11.16
C ARG A 742 34.11 -16.75 -12.05
N THR A 743 33.01 -16.93 -12.74
CA THR A 743 32.39 -15.88 -13.54
C THR A 743 31.01 -15.56 -12.99
N ARG A 744 30.68 -14.28 -12.92
CA ARG A 744 29.30 -13.79 -12.67
C ARG A 744 28.80 -12.99 -13.87
N LEU A 745 27.54 -13.05 -14.13
CA LEU A 745 26.87 -12.15 -15.05
C LEU A 745 26.26 -11.01 -14.22
N ARG A 746 26.60 -9.76 -14.55
CA ARG A 746 25.98 -8.55 -14.00
C ARG A 746 25.14 -7.86 -15.05
N LEU A 747 23.90 -7.47 -14.66
CA LEU A 747 22.96 -6.82 -15.56
C LEU A 747 22.50 -5.47 -14.98
N ALA A 748 22.16 -4.55 -15.88
CA ALA A 748 21.41 -3.35 -15.56
C ALA A 748 20.09 -3.40 -16.34
N THR A 749 18.96 -3.43 -15.63
CA THR A 749 17.62 -3.63 -16.21
C THR A 749 16.59 -2.58 -15.74
N GLY A 750 17.08 -1.46 -15.18
CA GLY A 750 16.21 -0.44 -14.62
C GLY A 750 15.45 -0.89 -13.38
N GLY A 751 16.01 -1.85 -12.61
CA GLY A 751 15.38 -2.36 -11.38
C GLY A 751 14.19 -3.30 -11.62
N ARG A 752 14.00 -3.76 -12.85
CA ARG A 752 12.88 -4.63 -13.21
C ARG A 752 13.18 -6.08 -12.84
N LEU A 753 12.13 -6.84 -12.55
CA LEU A 753 12.26 -8.28 -12.33
C LEU A 753 12.90 -8.93 -13.56
N THR A 754 14.00 -9.63 -13.33
CA THR A 754 14.83 -10.21 -14.40
C THR A 754 15.10 -11.67 -14.12
N GLN A 755 14.84 -12.52 -15.12
CA GLN A 755 15.20 -13.93 -15.13
C GLN A 755 16.33 -14.18 -16.12
N VAL A 756 17.27 -15.04 -15.75
CA VAL A 756 18.39 -15.42 -16.62
C VAL A 756 18.40 -16.91 -16.84
N LYS A 757 18.56 -17.31 -18.12
CA LYS A 757 18.88 -18.69 -18.51
C LYS A 757 20.17 -18.72 -19.30
N LEU A 758 21.01 -19.72 -19.08
CA LEU A 758 22.24 -19.94 -19.82
C LEU A 758 22.36 -21.41 -20.23
N ALA A 759 22.55 -21.67 -21.51
CA ALA A 759 22.56 -23.03 -22.06
C ALA A 759 21.30 -23.83 -21.67
N GLY A 760 20.14 -23.18 -21.65
CA GLY A 760 18.86 -23.77 -21.22
C GLY A 760 18.68 -23.96 -19.70
N ARG A 761 19.71 -23.70 -18.91
CA ARG A 761 19.60 -23.76 -17.43
C ARG A 761 19.05 -22.47 -16.88
N ASP A 762 18.05 -22.56 -16.04
CA ASP A 762 17.52 -21.42 -15.29
C ASP A 762 18.49 -21.07 -14.15
N LEU A 763 19.06 -19.86 -14.20
CA LEU A 763 19.94 -19.33 -13.16
C LEU A 763 19.17 -18.55 -12.08
N GLY A 764 17.85 -18.52 -12.18
CA GLY A 764 16.96 -17.90 -11.23
C GLY A 764 16.62 -16.44 -11.56
N VAL A 765 15.81 -15.87 -10.67
CA VAL A 765 15.21 -14.54 -10.81
C VAL A 765 15.84 -13.57 -9.83
N ARG A 766 15.98 -12.31 -10.26
CA ARG A 766 16.29 -11.18 -9.39
C ARG A 766 15.20 -10.11 -9.54
N ALA A 767 14.65 -9.68 -8.43
CA ALA A 767 13.61 -8.66 -8.38
C ALA A 767 14.12 -7.31 -7.87
N TRP A 768 15.34 -7.28 -7.36
CA TRP A 768 16.08 -6.11 -6.85
C TRP A 768 17.58 -6.34 -6.92
N ALA A 769 18.35 -5.29 -6.75
CA ALA A 769 19.81 -5.34 -6.77
C ALA A 769 20.38 -6.16 -5.58
N PRO A 770 21.54 -6.86 -5.77
CA PRO A 770 22.34 -6.84 -6.98
C PRO A 770 21.78 -7.75 -8.09
N PHE A 771 21.73 -7.26 -9.32
CA PHE A 771 21.36 -8.05 -10.49
C PHE A 771 22.59 -8.81 -10.99
N GLU A 772 23.01 -9.82 -10.21
CA GLU A 772 24.18 -10.64 -10.49
C GLU A 772 23.84 -12.13 -10.35
N TRP A 773 24.37 -12.95 -11.26
CA TRP A 773 24.17 -14.41 -11.31
C TRP A 773 25.50 -15.11 -11.40
N ASP A 774 25.72 -16.13 -10.56
CA ASP A 774 26.86 -17.01 -10.66
C ASP A 774 26.73 -17.91 -11.88
N ILE A 775 27.80 -18.06 -12.63
CA ILE A 775 27.82 -18.89 -13.83
C ILE A 775 28.33 -20.28 -13.47
N PRO A 776 27.62 -21.34 -13.85
CA PRO A 776 28.07 -22.71 -13.65
C PRO A 776 29.47 -22.95 -14.22
N ALA A 777 30.39 -23.46 -13.41
CA ALA A 777 31.80 -23.63 -13.80
C ALA A 777 31.98 -24.55 -15.01
N ASP A 778 31.07 -25.50 -15.24
CA ASP A 778 31.10 -26.40 -16.40
C ASP A 778 30.80 -25.69 -17.71
N LEU A 779 30.34 -24.46 -17.70
CA LEU A 779 30.11 -23.61 -18.88
C LEU A 779 31.31 -22.71 -19.22
N ALA A 780 32.33 -22.64 -18.35
CA ALA A 780 33.53 -21.83 -18.58
C ALA A 780 34.19 -22.19 -19.93
N GLY A 781 34.56 -21.16 -20.71
CA GLY A 781 35.17 -21.28 -22.01
C GLY A 781 34.26 -21.76 -23.13
N LYS A 782 32.97 -22.02 -22.88
CA LYS A 782 32.03 -22.50 -23.89
C LYS A 782 31.27 -21.37 -24.56
N LYS A 783 30.77 -21.57 -25.76
CA LYS A 783 29.70 -20.78 -26.33
C LYS A 783 28.38 -21.30 -25.83
N ALA A 784 27.47 -20.43 -25.42
CA ALA A 784 26.19 -20.80 -24.88
C ALA A 784 25.12 -19.74 -25.22
N LEU A 785 23.90 -20.22 -25.42
CA LEU A 785 22.75 -19.32 -25.55
C LEU A 785 22.46 -18.69 -24.19
N LEU A 786 22.53 -17.37 -24.14
CA LEU A 786 22.13 -16.55 -22.99
C LEU A 786 20.78 -15.93 -23.29
N GLU A 787 19.82 -16.15 -22.38
CA GLU A 787 18.47 -15.59 -22.44
C GLU A 787 18.24 -14.74 -21.19
N ILE A 788 17.87 -13.48 -21.40
CA ILE A 788 17.62 -12.51 -20.33
C ILE A 788 16.22 -11.97 -20.51
N SER A 789 15.33 -12.30 -19.59
CA SER A 789 13.92 -11.89 -19.61
C SER A 789 13.68 -10.79 -18.59
N VAL A 790 13.18 -9.65 -19.04
CA VAL A 790 12.89 -8.46 -18.23
C VAL A 790 11.39 -8.20 -18.26
N SER A 791 10.74 -8.17 -17.10
CA SER A 791 9.31 -7.87 -16.98
C SER A 791 9.08 -6.37 -16.82
N THR A 792 8.15 -5.81 -17.61
CA THR A 792 7.78 -4.40 -17.56
C THR A 792 6.73 -4.13 -16.48
N SER A 793 6.31 -2.87 -16.34
CA SER A 793 5.15 -2.47 -15.55
C SER A 793 3.87 -2.44 -16.41
N VAL A 794 2.73 -2.29 -15.75
CA VAL A 794 1.43 -2.14 -16.42
C VAL A 794 1.03 -0.67 -16.63
N GLN A 795 1.90 0.27 -16.29
CA GLN A 795 1.62 1.70 -16.42
C GLN A 795 1.08 2.12 -17.80
N PRO A 796 1.59 1.61 -18.92
CA PRO A 796 1.10 2.01 -20.24
C PRO A 796 -0.39 1.75 -20.46
N MET A 797 -0.97 0.80 -19.73
CA MET A 797 -2.39 0.49 -19.80
C MET A 797 -3.27 1.57 -19.14
N PHE A 798 -2.71 2.40 -18.24
CA PHE A 798 -3.45 3.43 -17.49
C PHE A 798 -3.31 4.84 -18.08
N GLY A 799 -2.51 5.02 -19.11
CA GLY A 799 -2.27 6.31 -19.73
C GLY A 799 -1.08 7.06 -19.15
N ASP A 800 -0.91 8.31 -19.59
CA ASP A 800 0.18 9.20 -19.16
C ASP A 800 -0.36 10.24 -18.15
N PRO A 801 0.12 10.21 -16.90
CA PRO A 801 -0.25 11.23 -15.92
C PRO A 801 0.12 12.65 -16.34
N ALA A 802 1.25 12.82 -17.03
CA ALA A 802 1.73 14.13 -17.47
C ALA A 802 0.84 14.72 -18.59
N ALA A 803 0.22 13.86 -19.40
CA ALA A 803 -0.72 14.26 -20.43
C ALA A 803 -2.17 14.44 -19.91
N GLY A 804 -2.42 14.22 -18.62
CA GLY A 804 -3.78 14.28 -18.04
C GLY A 804 -4.71 13.16 -18.48
N THR A 805 -4.17 12.10 -19.10
CA THR A 805 -4.93 10.96 -19.64
C THR A 805 -5.02 9.78 -18.66
N TRP A 806 -4.69 10.03 -17.41
CA TRP A 806 -4.62 9.02 -16.36
C TRP A 806 -6.00 8.60 -15.85
N ASP A 807 -6.25 7.30 -15.77
CA ASP A 807 -7.54 6.73 -15.35
C ASP A 807 -7.83 6.82 -13.84
N MET A 808 -6.84 7.17 -13.05
CA MET A 808 -6.96 7.17 -11.59
C MET A 808 -6.93 8.58 -11.01
N ARG A 809 -8.08 9.19 -10.86
CA ARG A 809 -8.20 10.57 -10.37
C ARG A 809 -7.92 10.77 -8.88
N PHE A 810 -7.96 9.71 -8.08
CA PHE A 810 -7.91 9.86 -6.63
C PHE A 810 -6.49 9.87 -6.04
N TRP A 811 -5.52 9.27 -6.70
CA TRP A 811 -4.21 9.06 -6.12
C TRP A 811 -3.13 9.41 -7.12
N ASN A 812 -2.97 10.72 -7.31
CA ASN A 812 -1.92 11.32 -8.15
C ASN A 812 -0.50 11.15 -7.54
N ALA A 813 -0.26 10.14 -6.76
CA ALA A 813 1.07 9.77 -6.36
C ALA A 813 1.78 9.09 -7.54
N VAL A 814 2.01 9.84 -8.58
CA VAL A 814 2.96 9.43 -9.60
C VAL A 814 4.32 9.59 -8.96
N SER A 815 4.91 8.50 -8.54
CA SER A 815 6.37 8.47 -8.43
C SER A 815 6.89 8.86 -9.81
N GLY A 816 7.88 9.72 -9.86
CA GLY A 816 8.55 10.08 -11.10
C GLY A 816 8.89 8.83 -11.93
N PRO A 817 9.24 8.97 -13.20
CA PRO A 817 9.46 7.84 -14.08
C PRO A 817 10.41 6.86 -13.39
N ASP A 818 9.94 5.65 -13.16
CA ASP A 818 10.85 4.54 -12.88
C ASP A 818 11.84 4.54 -14.03
N GLY A 819 13.08 4.69 -13.81
CA GLY A 819 14.12 4.81 -14.81
C GLY A 819 13.95 3.94 -16.08
N PRO A 820 14.81 3.95 -17.02
CA PRO A 820 14.64 3.25 -18.29
C PRO A 820 14.43 1.75 -18.07
N CYS A 821 13.37 1.17 -18.66
CA CYS A 821 13.11 -0.25 -18.64
C CYS A 821 13.72 -0.93 -19.87
N GLY A 822 14.48 -2.00 -19.67
CA GLY A 822 15.11 -2.76 -20.73
C GLY A 822 16.39 -3.46 -20.27
N LEU A 823 17.15 -4.03 -21.20
CA LEU A 823 18.48 -4.56 -20.91
C LEU A 823 19.54 -3.49 -21.22
N LEU A 824 19.87 -2.69 -20.22
CA LEU A 824 20.70 -1.49 -20.36
C LEU A 824 22.20 -1.79 -20.42
N ALA A 825 22.64 -2.79 -19.65
CA ALA A 825 24.01 -3.29 -19.66
C ALA A 825 24.04 -4.78 -19.28
N ALA A 826 25.04 -5.48 -19.81
CA ALA A 826 25.36 -6.85 -19.46
C ALA A 826 26.88 -7.04 -19.50
N ASP A 827 27.44 -7.51 -18.40
CA ASP A 827 28.88 -7.68 -18.22
C ASP A 827 29.19 -9.03 -17.60
N TRP A 828 30.26 -9.68 -18.08
CA TRP A 828 30.92 -10.74 -17.35
C TRP A 828 31.87 -10.16 -16.30
N LEU A 829 31.74 -10.62 -15.07
CA LEU A 829 32.65 -10.33 -13.96
C LEU A 829 33.50 -11.55 -13.69
N GLU A 830 34.81 -11.45 -13.93
CA GLU A 830 35.75 -12.54 -13.74
C GLU A 830 36.53 -12.33 -12.42
N GLN A 831 36.74 -13.41 -11.66
CA GLN A 831 37.48 -13.38 -10.41
C GLN A 831 38.70 -14.24 -10.48
N ALA A 832 39.82 -13.76 -9.90
CA ALA A 832 41.03 -14.55 -9.77
C ALA A 832 40.80 -15.77 -8.84
N ALA A 833 41.46 -16.89 -9.13
CA ALA A 833 41.26 -18.19 -8.48
C ALA A 833 41.58 -18.28 -6.98
N SER A 834 42.13 -17.23 -6.34
CA SER A 834 42.75 -17.27 -5.03
C SER A 834 41.85 -16.89 -3.83
N ALA A 835 40.56 -16.54 -4.00
CA ALA A 835 39.70 -16.20 -2.88
C ALA A 835 38.77 -17.37 -2.48
N PRO A 836 38.70 -17.79 -1.22
CA PRO A 836 37.78 -18.85 -0.79
C PRO A 836 36.32 -18.38 -0.89
N LEU A 837 35.49 -19.26 -1.48
CA LEU A 837 34.03 -19.07 -1.49
C LEU A 837 33.49 -19.20 -0.07
N LYS A 838 32.85 -18.17 0.46
CA LYS A 838 31.77 -18.34 1.45
C LYS A 838 30.46 -17.98 0.74
N GLU A 839 29.57 -18.92 0.74
CA GLU A 839 28.19 -18.72 0.22
C GLU A 839 27.54 -17.56 0.98
N ILE A 840 27.06 -16.59 0.24
CA ILE A 840 26.37 -15.39 0.74
C ILE A 840 25.01 -15.35 0.05
N TRP A 841 24.06 -16.03 0.63
CA TRP A 841 22.64 -15.82 0.30
C TRP A 841 21.79 -16.02 1.55
#